data_54d11757629c251b441a507d2a227b6f
#
_entry.id   54d11757629c251b441a507d2a227b6f
#
_cell.length_a   1.000
_cell.length_b   1.000
_cell.length_c   1.000
_cell.angle_alpha   90.00
_cell.angle_beta   90.00
_cell.angle_gamma   90.00
#
_symmetry.space_group_name_H-M   'P 1'
#
loop_
_entity.id
_entity.type
_entity.pdbx_description
1 polymer ?
#
loop_
_entity_poly.entity_id
_entity_poly.type
_entity_poly.pdbx_seq_one_letter_code
_entity_poly.pdbx_strand_id
1 'polypeptide(L)'
;MRANFAVCCLCFAIAGISNAAEPDPAAVQRFGAAWKYPQAGWLVLHIEGSPYDRGVQHGRLMAREIVEYIKALARTRSHKDPEAAWKSLRLLTDTAFLRKYDVECLEEMKGIADGAAAAGAKYDGRRLDLLDIVTLNSDVEVGFLELALQATPTGLDSKKFGRQQASPPLVNRREMCSAFVATTPATDKSTGGVMLGHITMSSLSWVYHINVWLDVTPTNGHRFVCQTFPGGIQSGMDYYISASGLLIAETTIDQSSFDPTGETESSRIRRAVQYANNIDEAVAILGTRNNGLYTNEWLIADTKTNEIAMYELGTRHTKLYRSSRDEWPGGTKGFYWGCNNTKDRDVLSDTVADPRGKPGNLVLHPGRRDVAWLKLFDKHKERGGLSEAFGFEAYSTAPIVGYPSCDAKFTTSALAKDLSSWAIFGPPLGKAWRASRDELETDPEVQPLVANDWTLLSTRRAGGVTPPVAARDPGATGLSNSTGGLTPPARQDVTAVDRDPFPDEAHEAKLKFEQRHPFAWRGTLRPKTPADKGLAAAFAEFEKVVAFEDALRADAKDHKLDHATQGLVDSALFTHQSNWWAARQRLGRDVALSKTQPDSRSLDWYPIALGQGVMLLAELRQTLGADRFAELMDEFGTAHADQEITTAQFRAFVDQRGGKEASAVLAKWLDREVAAKDHVARCWSIHSFEVEPERALIVFGTGERAAREATANREIAERLQYAVARRFGNFHIPLKTDREVTDADLKSNHLLVVGEPLTNSLLRRAAEKSPVRFSTQSFVVRGETYADHDSAVIAASENPWTPRFSVVTFAGLSARATHRIVDSLSPDDETSPQVVLFPAHRTVQRFVDR
;
A
#
# COMPACT_ATOMS: atom_id res chain seq x y z
N MET A 1 27.78 39.24 -33.16
CA MET A 1 26.47 39.43 -32.56
C MET A 1 26.25 38.31 -31.53
N ARG A 2 26.34 38.63 -30.28
CA ARG A 2 26.18 37.69 -29.14
C ARG A 2 24.72 37.71 -28.74
N ALA A 3 24.03 36.60 -28.86
CA ALA A 3 22.67 36.42 -28.33
C ALA A 3 22.76 35.94 -26.88
N ASN A 4 22.23 36.75 -25.97
CA ASN A 4 22.09 36.43 -24.56
C ASN A 4 20.90 35.45 -24.39
N PHE A 5 21.17 34.28 -23.86
CA PHE A 5 20.14 33.40 -23.28
C PHE A 5 19.85 33.87 -21.85
N ALA A 6 18.66 34.37 -21.66
CA ALA A 6 18.14 34.66 -20.31
C ALA A 6 17.71 33.32 -19.67
N VAL A 7 18.43 32.95 -18.61
CA VAL A 7 18.04 31.85 -17.71
C VAL A 7 16.90 32.37 -16.84
N CYS A 8 15.70 31.87 -17.07
CA CYS A 8 14.54 32.06 -16.19
C CYS A 8 14.73 31.17 -14.95
N CYS A 9 15.25 31.73 -13.88
CA CYS A 9 15.18 31.12 -12.54
C CYS A 9 13.73 31.13 -12.08
N LEU A 10 13.06 29.99 -12.14
CA LEU A 10 11.82 29.76 -11.39
C LEU A 10 12.19 29.70 -9.91
N CYS A 11 12.02 30.81 -9.20
CA CYS A 11 12.00 30.82 -7.75
C CYS A 11 10.72 30.10 -7.30
N PHE A 12 10.83 28.86 -6.84
CA PHE A 12 9.79 28.26 -6.01
C PHE A 12 9.71 29.14 -4.75
N ALA A 13 8.56 29.77 -4.55
CA ALA A 13 8.23 30.40 -3.29
C ALA A 13 8.22 29.29 -2.23
N ILE A 14 9.25 29.24 -1.39
CA ILE A 14 9.26 28.49 -0.14
C ILE A 14 8.19 29.15 0.71
N ALA A 15 6.99 28.59 0.71
CA ALA A 15 5.95 28.97 1.66
C ALA A 15 6.55 28.82 3.07
N GLY A 16 6.36 29.85 3.89
CA GLY A 16 7.07 30.14 5.11
C GLY A 16 7.44 28.92 5.96
N ILE A 17 8.73 28.64 6.07
CA ILE A 17 9.28 27.78 7.12
C ILE A 17 9.10 28.58 8.40
N SER A 18 8.04 28.29 9.16
CA SER A 18 7.83 28.85 10.48
C SER A 18 8.82 28.18 11.43
N ASN A 19 9.81 28.95 11.92
CA ASN A 19 10.53 28.57 13.13
C ASN A 19 9.52 28.16 14.19
N ALA A 20 9.84 27.11 15.00
CA ALA A 20 8.95 26.62 16.06
C ALA A 20 8.38 27.80 16.85
N ALA A 21 7.16 28.21 16.48
CA ALA A 21 6.46 29.26 17.22
C ALA A 21 6.18 28.68 18.62
N GLU A 22 6.56 29.42 19.65
CA GLU A 22 6.19 29.04 21.01
C GLU A 22 4.66 28.91 21.09
N PRO A 23 4.14 27.87 21.74
CA PRO A 23 2.69 27.71 21.88
C PRO A 23 2.11 28.93 22.64
N ASP A 24 0.94 29.38 22.22
CA ASP A 24 0.18 30.37 22.97
C ASP A 24 -0.02 29.85 24.41
N PRO A 25 0.51 30.54 25.44
CA PRO A 25 0.39 30.10 26.82
C PRO A 25 -1.07 29.92 27.26
N ALA A 26 -2.02 30.64 26.66
CA ALA A 26 -3.45 30.53 26.93
C ALA A 26 -4.06 29.22 26.38
N ALA A 27 -3.45 28.62 25.39
CA ALA A 27 -3.90 27.36 24.80
C ALA A 27 -3.36 26.12 25.53
N VAL A 28 -2.42 26.27 26.47
CA VAL A 28 -1.79 25.14 27.16
C VAL A 28 -2.70 24.66 28.30
N GLN A 29 -3.21 23.45 28.17
CA GLN A 29 -3.95 22.74 29.22
C GLN A 29 -2.98 21.92 30.07
N ARG A 30 -3.16 21.90 31.38
CA ARG A 30 -2.27 21.21 32.33
C ARG A 30 -3.05 20.32 33.29
N PHE A 31 -2.43 19.19 33.64
CA PHE A 31 -2.89 18.30 34.72
C PHE A 31 -1.68 17.64 35.40
N GLY A 32 -1.40 18.03 36.64
CA GLY A 32 -0.15 17.63 37.30
C GLY A 32 1.09 18.09 36.52
N ALA A 33 1.97 17.17 36.22
CA ALA A 33 3.15 17.42 35.40
C ALA A 33 2.87 17.43 33.89
N ALA A 34 1.74 16.87 33.48
CA ALA A 34 1.36 16.75 32.07
C ALA A 34 0.79 18.05 31.49
N TRP A 35 0.93 18.19 30.18
CA TRP A 35 0.38 19.33 29.44
C TRP A 35 0.00 18.94 28.00
N LYS A 36 -0.98 19.67 27.45
CA LYS A 36 -1.44 19.54 26.07
C LYS A 36 -1.66 20.91 25.43
N TYR A 37 -1.29 21.07 24.16
CA TYR A 37 -1.59 22.27 23.35
C TYR A 37 -1.69 21.93 21.85
N PRO A 38 -2.44 22.71 21.07
CA PRO A 38 -2.48 22.58 19.63
C PRO A 38 -1.31 23.31 18.96
N GLN A 39 -0.73 22.73 17.89
CA GLN A 39 0.30 23.36 17.06
C GLN A 39 0.18 22.89 15.60
N ALA A 40 -0.11 23.78 14.67
CA ALA A 40 -0.16 23.50 13.23
C ALA A 40 -0.94 22.21 12.88
N GLY A 41 -2.14 22.03 13.46
CA GLY A 41 -2.98 20.85 13.26
C GLY A 41 -2.66 19.65 14.18
N TRP A 42 -1.53 19.65 14.86
CA TRP A 42 -1.13 18.65 15.86
C TRP A 42 -1.68 18.98 17.24
N LEU A 43 -1.89 17.94 18.05
CA LEU A 43 -2.10 18.01 19.48
C LEU A 43 -0.84 17.51 20.18
N VAL A 44 -0.03 18.41 20.69
CA VAL A 44 1.18 18.04 21.44
C VAL A 44 0.79 17.70 22.86
N LEU A 45 1.09 16.48 23.31
CA LEU A 45 0.75 15.95 24.61
C LEU A 45 2.01 15.43 25.32
N HIS A 46 2.28 15.92 26.53
CA HIS A 46 3.34 15.42 27.39
C HIS A 46 2.75 14.71 28.61
N ILE A 47 3.28 13.52 28.90
CA ILE A 47 2.94 12.71 30.07
C ILE A 47 4.20 12.15 30.74
N GLU A 48 4.18 12.01 32.08
CA GLU A 48 5.33 11.48 32.80
C GLU A 48 4.93 10.67 34.04
N GLY A 49 5.84 9.81 34.51
CA GLY A 49 5.70 9.06 35.75
C GLY A 49 5.50 7.56 35.59
N SER A 50 4.87 6.92 36.60
CA SER A 50 4.53 5.50 36.55
C SER A 50 3.54 5.19 35.42
N PRO A 51 3.41 3.91 34.99
CA PRO A 51 2.45 3.55 33.93
C PRO A 51 1.04 4.07 34.21
N TYR A 52 0.53 3.83 35.38
CA TYR A 52 -0.80 4.27 35.77
C TYR A 52 -0.93 5.81 35.83
N ASP A 53 0.07 6.51 36.42
CA ASP A 53 0.02 7.98 36.58
C ASP A 53 0.05 8.69 35.22
N ARG A 54 0.95 8.29 34.30
CA ARG A 54 0.99 8.86 32.95
C ARG A 54 -0.27 8.53 32.16
N GLY A 55 -0.87 7.35 32.39
CA GLY A 55 -2.17 7.00 31.83
C GLY A 55 -3.28 7.93 32.33
N VAL A 56 -3.37 8.20 33.66
CA VAL A 56 -4.34 9.15 34.22
C VAL A 56 -4.17 10.54 33.62
N GLN A 57 -2.93 11.00 33.44
CA GLN A 57 -2.63 12.29 32.78
C GLN A 57 -3.16 12.34 31.33
N HIS A 58 -2.85 11.31 30.55
CA HIS A 58 -3.33 11.17 29.19
C HIS A 58 -4.85 11.19 29.12
N GLY A 59 -5.50 10.31 29.89
CA GLY A 59 -6.97 10.22 29.93
C GLY A 59 -7.65 11.52 30.33
N ARG A 60 -7.12 12.24 31.35
CA ARG A 60 -7.68 13.53 31.81
C ARG A 60 -7.59 14.62 30.74
N LEU A 61 -6.43 14.75 30.07
CA LEU A 61 -6.19 15.79 29.07
C LEU A 61 -6.86 15.48 27.73
N MET A 62 -7.08 14.21 27.39
CA MET A 62 -7.62 13.78 26.10
C MET A 62 -9.03 13.16 26.19
N ALA A 63 -9.74 13.37 27.29
CA ALA A 63 -11.02 12.71 27.56
C ALA A 63 -12.06 12.89 26.43
N ARG A 64 -12.17 14.10 25.90
CA ARG A 64 -13.08 14.42 24.80
C ARG A 64 -12.63 13.76 23.51
N GLU A 65 -11.36 13.91 23.16
CA GLU A 65 -10.78 13.38 21.94
C GLU A 65 -10.84 11.85 21.89
N ILE A 66 -10.66 11.16 23.05
CA ILE A 66 -10.83 9.69 23.16
C ILE A 66 -12.25 9.29 22.79
N VAL A 67 -13.27 9.97 23.34
CA VAL A 67 -14.67 9.67 23.04
C VAL A 67 -14.99 9.89 21.56
N GLU A 68 -14.50 10.99 20.97
CA GLU A 68 -14.74 11.27 19.55
C GLU A 68 -14.03 10.23 18.64
N TYR A 69 -12.86 9.75 19.03
CA TYR A 69 -12.17 8.70 18.29
C TYR A 69 -12.93 7.36 18.38
N ILE A 70 -13.42 6.96 19.56
CA ILE A 70 -14.30 5.79 19.73
C ILE A 70 -15.51 5.90 18.79
N LYS A 71 -16.18 7.06 18.76
CA LYS A 71 -17.33 7.27 17.87
C LYS A 71 -16.95 7.11 16.40
N ALA A 72 -15.81 7.65 15.97
CA ALA A 72 -15.33 7.54 14.60
C ALA A 72 -15.07 6.07 14.22
N LEU A 73 -14.35 5.31 15.06
CA LEU A 73 -14.09 3.88 14.83
C LEU A 73 -15.37 3.04 14.87
N ALA A 74 -16.28 3.30 15.80
CA ALA A 74 -17.56 2.59 15.87
C ALA A 74 -18.39 2.80 14.57
N ARG A 75 -18.46 4.05 14.07
CA ARG A 75 -19.14 4.36 12.80
C ARG A 75 -18.50 3.68 11.60
N THR A 76 -17.17 3.60 11.53
CA THR A 76 -16.49 2.86 10.47
C THR A 76 -16.85 1.38 10.45
N ARG A 77 -17.14 0.79 11.59
CA ARG A 77 -17.57 -0.62 11.69
C ARG A 77 -19.05 -0.80 11.34
N SER A 78 -19.89 0.13 11.74
CA SER A 78 -21.32 0.15 11.38
C SER A 78 -21.89 1.57 11.47
N HIS A 79 -22.35 2.11 10.35
CA HIS A 79 -23.09 3.38 10.35
C HIS A 79 -24.51 3.24 10.91
N LYS A 80 -25.12 2.03 10.79
CA LYS A 80 -26.50 1.79 11.20
C LYS A 80 -26.62 1.61 12.70
N ASP A 81 -25.63 1.00 13.33
CA ASP A 81 -25.62 0.68 14.75
C ASP A 81 -24.16 0.70 15.28
N PRO A 82 -23.58 1.90 15.45
CA PRO A 82 -22.20 2.04 15.93
C PRO A 82 -22.00 1.55 17.34
N GLU A 83 -23.02 1.66 18.23
CA GLU A 83 -22.94 1.18 19.61
C GLU A 83 -22.84 -0.36 19.67
N ALA A 84 -23.66 -1.08 18.91
CA ALA A 84 -23.55 -2.53 18.81
C ALA A 84 -22.24 -2.98 18.17
N ALA A 85 -21.75 -2.24 17.15
CA ALA A 85 -20.46 -2.52 16.53
C ALA A 85 -19.31 -2.36 17.53
N TRP A 86 -19.28 -1.28 18.31
CA TRP A 86 -18.28 -1.08 19.36
C TRP A 86 -18.34 -2.16 20.43
N LYS A 87 -19.53 -2.55 20.87
CA LYS A 87 -19.72 -3.64 21.83
C LYS A 87 -19.17 -4.96 21.30
N SER A 88 -19.38 -5.28 20.04
CA SER A 88 -18.86 -6.48 19.38
C SER A 88 -17.34 -6.44 19.28
N LEU A 89 -16.77 -5.29 18.92
CA LEU A 89 -15.33 -5.07 18.84
C LEU A 89 -14.66 -5.24 20.22
N ARG A 90 -15.26 -4.71 21.30
CA ARG A 90 -14.80 -4.91 22.66
C ARG A 90 -14.80 -6.39 23.06
N LEU A 91 -15.85 -7.14 22.72
CA LEU A 91 -15.92 -8.58 23.01
C LEU A 91 -14.81 -9.36 22.29
N LEU A 92 -14.57 -9.04 21.02
CA LEU A 92 -13.47 -9.62 20.25
C LEU A 92 -12.12 -9.30 20.89
N THR A 93 -11.91 -8.05 21.28
CA THR A 93 -10.68 -7.59 21.93
C THR A 93 -10.44 -8.25 23.28
N ASP A 94 -11.47 -8.40 24.11
CA ASP A 94 -11.36 -9.14 25.39
C ASP A 94 -10.92 -10.59 25.17
N THR A 95 -11.45 -11.22 24.14
CA THR A 95 -11.17 -12.62 23.83
C THR A 95 -9.77 -12.81 23.24
N ALA A 96 -9.39 -11.98 22.22
CA ALA A 96 -8.21 -12.22 21.42
C ALA A 96 -6.96 -11.47 21.91
N PHE A 97 -7.09 -10.26 22.50
CA PHE A 97 -5.98 -9.35 22.71
C PHE A 97 -5.72 -8.96 24.16
N LEU A 98 -6.75 -8.76 25.00
CA LEU A 98 -6.57 -8.21 26.35
C LEU A 98 -5.45 -8.91 27.16
N ARG A 99 -5.38 -10.24 27.08
CA ARG A 99 -4.40 -11.05 27.84
C ARG A 99 -3.05 -11.19 27.13
N LYS A 100 -2.88 -10.49 26.00
CA LYS A 100 -1.66 -10.51 25.18
C LYS A 100 -0.83 -9.22 25.34
N TYR A 101 -1.34 -8.25 26.08
CA TYR A 101 -0.64 -7.04 26.44
C TYR A 101 0.23 -7.25 27.67
N ASP A 102 1.39 -6.57 27.72
CA ASP A 102 2.21 -6.47 28.90
C ASP A 102 1.49 -5.81 30.06
N VAL A 103 1.84 -6.19 31.28
CA VAL A 103 1.25 -5.61 32.51
C VAL A 103 1.44 -4.09 32.54
N GLU A 104 2.62 -3.59 32.17
CA GLU A 104 2.90 -2.15 32.12
C GLU A 104 1.96 -1.41 31.16
N CYS A 105 1.73 -1.98 29.98
CA CYS A 105 0.79 -1.44 29.01
C CYS A 105 -0.65 -1.43 29.54
N LEU A 106 -1.08 -2.50 30.21
CA LEU A 106 -2.41 -2.59 30.81
C LEU A 106 -2.60 -1.58 31.97
N GLU A 107 -1.56 -1.36 32.77
CA GLU A 107 -1.59 -0.33 33.84
C GLU A 107 -1.72 1.08 33.26
N GLU A 108 -0.99 1.39 32.18
CA GLU A 108 -1.10 2.68 31.51
C GLU A 108 -2.48 2.85 30.88
N MET A 109 -2.98 1.85 30.16
CA MET A 109 -4.33 1.87 29.58
C MET A 109 -5.44 1.95 30.63
N LYS A 110 -5.25 1.31 31.79
CA LYS A 110 -6.17 1.46 32.94
C LYS A 110 -6.16 2.90 33.45
N GLY A 111 -4.98 3.50 33.59
CA GLY A 111 -4.85 4.92 33.94
C GLY A 111 -5.55 5.84 32.94
N ILE A 112 -5.41 5.58 31.63
CA ILE A 112 -6.10 6.35 30.58
C ILE A 112 -7.61 6.26 30.77
N ALA A 113 -8.15 5.05 30.96
CA ALA A 113 -9.57 4.83 31.16
C ALA A 113 -10.10 5.57 32.40
N ASP A 114 -9.40 5.44 33.56
CA ASP A 114 -9.81 6.07 34.83
C ASP A 114 -9.69 7.60 34.74
N GLY A 115 -8.62 8.13 34.14
CA GLY A 115 -8.42 9.54 33.89
C GLY A 115 -9.52 10.15 33.02
N ALA A 116 -9.85 9.50 31.92
CA ALA A 116 -10.92 9.92 31.01
C ALA A 116 -12.30 9.84 31.70
N ALA A 117 -12.60 8.74 32.41
CA ALA A 117 -13.84 8.59 33.15
C ALA A 117 -13.99 9.64 34.26
N ALA A 118 -12.90 9.98 34.95
CA ALA A 118 -12.87 11.04 35.96
C ALA A 118 -13.06 12.46 35.36
N ALA A 119 -12.71 12.65 34.08
CA ALA A 119 -13.01 13.86 33.32
C ALA A 119 -14.43 13.86 32.74
N GLY A 120 -15.25 12.83 33.00
CA GLY A 120 -16.63 12.74 32.54
C GLY A 120 -16.81 12.02 31.19
N ALA A 121 -15.76 11.40 30.63
CA ALA A 121 -15.84 10.66 29.39
C ALA A 121 -16.82 9.48 29.47
N LYS A 122 -17.75 9.43 28.54
CA LYS A 122 -18.76 8.38 28.41
C LYS A 122 -18.99 8.02 26.95
N TYR A 123 -19.29 6.76 26.71
CA TYR A 123 -19.78 6.27 25.44
C TYR A 123 -20.96 5.31 25.67
N ASP A 124 -22.03 5.43 24.92
CA ASP A 124 -23.27 4.67 25.09
C ASP A 124 -23.79 4.71 26.56
N GLY A 125 -23.85 5.90 27.17
CA GLY A 125 -24.34 6.15 28.52
C GLY A 125 -23.45 5.65 29.68
N ARG A 126 -22.44 4.81 29.44
CA ARG A 126 -21.50 4.27 30.43
C ARG A 126 -20.18 5.05 30.44
N ARG A 127 -19.52 5.06 31.60
CA ARG A 127 -18.13 5.56 31.70
C ARG A 127 -17.19 4.66 30.90
N LEU A 128 -16.15 5.26 30.36
CA LEU A 128 -15.07 4.49 29.72
C LEU A 128 -14.38 3.59 30.75
N ASP A 129 -13.96 2.42 30.31
CA ASP A 129 -13.22 1.44 31.10
C ASP A 129 -11.97 0.94 30.38
N LEU A 130 -11.18 0.08 31.06
CA LEU A 130 -9.96 -0.48 30.49
C LEU A 130 -10.19 -1.10 29.11
N LEU A 131 -11.28 -1.83 28.92
CA LEU A 131 -11.51 -2.55 27.66
C LEU A 131 -11.77 -1.59 26.48
N ASP A 132 -12.29 -0.37 26.71
CA ASP A 132 -12.40 0.64 25.66
C ASP A 132 -11.02 1.05 25.16
N ILE A 133 -10.08 1.29 26.07
CA ILE A 133 -8.72 1.73 25.72
C ILE A 133 -7.91 0.58 25.08
N VAL A 134 -8.06 -0.64 25.58
CA VAL A 134 -7.46 -1.82 24.94
C VAL A 134 -8.01 -2.00 23.53
N THR A 135 -9.32 -1.79 23.34
CA THR A 135 -9.96 -1.87 22.02
C THR A 135 -9.40 -0.84 21.05
N LEU A 136 -9.19 0.41 21.49
CA LEU A 136 -8.53 1.43 20.67
C LEU A 136 -7.12 1.01 20.23
N ASN A 137 -6.33 0.45 21.17
CA ASN A 137 -4.95 0.05 20.90
C ASN A 137 -4.81 -1.28 20.13
N SER A 138 -5.92 -2.02 19.96
CA SER A 138 -5.96 -3.27 19.20
C SER A 138 -6.63 -3.13 17.82
N ASP A 139 -7.23 -1.98 17.50
CA ASP A 139 -8.07 -1.82 16.29
C ASP A 139 -7.31 -2.14 14.98
N VAL A 140 -6.02 -1.78 14.90
CA VAL A 140 -5.16 -2.12 13.75
C VAL A 140 -5.04 -3.63 13.61
N GLU A 141 -4.68 -4.34 14.69
CA GLU A 141 -4.51 -5.79 14.66
C GLU A 141 -5.83 -6.53 14.44
N VAL A 142 -6.97 -5.98 14.91
CA VAL A 142 -8.31 -6.54 14.61
C VAL A 142 -8.58 -6.56 13.11
N GLY A 143 -8.24 -5.50 12.39
CA GLY A 143 -8.38 -5.45 10.94
C GLY A 143 -7.58 -6.56 10.22
N PHE A 144 -6.36 -6.80 10.68
CA PHE A 144 -5.51 -7.87 10.14
C PHE A 144 -5.95 -9.27 10.59
N LEU A 145 -6.53 -9.41 11.80
CA LEU A 145 -7.13 -10.68 12.26
C LEU A 145 -8.28 -11.10 11.35
N GLU A 146 -9.14 -10.17 10.95
CA GLU A 146 -10.23 -10.45 10.02
C GLU A 146 -9.69 -11.02 8.69
N LEU A 147 -8.62 -10.44 8.14
CA LEU A 147 -7.95 -10.92 6.94
C LEU A 147 -7.30 -12.30 7.15
N ALA A 148 -6.59 -12.49 8.26
CA ALA A 148 -5.94 -13.75 8.59
C ALA A 148 -6.94 -14.91 8.73
N LEU A 149 -8.10 -14.66 9.36
CA LEU A 149 -9.16 -15.66 9.51
C LEU A 149 -9.86 -16.01 8.19
N GLN A 150 -9.96 -15.07 7.26
CA GLN A 150 -10.49 -15.33 5.92
C GLN A 150 -9.52 -16.16 5.07
N ALA A 151 -8.22 -15.97 5.27
CA ALA A 151 -7.18 -16.67 4.54
C ALA A 151 -6.86 -18.07 5.09
N THR A 152 -7.18 -18.30 6.38
CA THR A 152 -7.00 -19.63 6.99
C THR A 152 -8.25 -20.46 6.70
N PRO A 153 -8.14 -21.66 6.07
CA PRO A 153 -9.26 -22.58 5.95
C PRO A 153 -9.66 -23.05 7.35
N THR A 154 -10.50 -22.29 8.02
CA THR A 154 -11.14 -22.78 9.22
C THR A 154 -12.16 -23.83 8.79
N GLY A 155 -12.12 -25.05 9.33
CA GLY A 155 -13.16 -26.07 9.17
C GLY A 155 -14.55 -25.66 9.68
N LEU A 156 -14.77 -24.38 9.92
CA LEU A 156 -16.05 -23.75 10.17
C LEU A 156 -16.75 -23.60 8.84
N ASP A 157 -17.64 -24.54 8.57
CA ASP A 157 -18.50 -24.59 7.40
C ASP A 157 -19.26 -23.25 7.28
N SER A 158 -18.78 -22.36 6.41
CA SER A 158 -19.38 -21.06 6.15
C SER A 158 -20.84 -21.14 5.69
N LYS A 159 -21.32 -22.34 5.36
CA LYS A 159 -22.73 -22.64 5.05
C LYS A 159 -23.62 -22.75 6.29
N LYS A 160 -23.06 -22.91 7.49
CA LYS A 160 -23.85 -23.02 8.74
C LYS A 160 -24.13 -21.67 9.40
N PHE A 161 -23.32 -20.67 9.17
CA PHE A 161 -23.64 -19.29 9.53
C PHE A 161 -24.39 -18.71 8.33
N GLY A 162 -25.71 -18.65 8.46
CA GLY A 162 -26.59 -18.13 7.43
C GLY A 162 -25.98 -16.87 6.79
N ARG A 163 -26.07 -16.79 5.46
CA ARG A 163 -25.75 -15.59 4.71
C ARG A 163 -26.58 -14.41 5.24
N GLN A 164 -26.16 -13.82 6.34
CA GLN A 164 -26.30 -12.38 6.50
C GLN A 164 -25.51 -11.83 5.33
N GLN A 165 -26.18 -11.03 4.51
CA GLN A 165 -25.53 -10.30 3.42
C GLN A 165 -24.20 -9.79 3.96
N ALA A 166 -23.11 -10.30 3.41
CA ALA A 166 -21.80 -9.78 3.74
C ALA A 166 -21.91 -8.27 3.59
N SER A 167 -21.69 -7.56 4.66
CA SER A 167 -21.45 -6.13 4.60
C SER A 167 -20.48 -5.94 3.45
N PRO A 168 -20.68 -4.93 2.57
CA PRO A 168 -19.76 -4.71 1.47
C PRO A 168 -18.35 -4.81 2.05
N PRO A 169 -17.42 -5.52 1.39
CA PRO A 169 -16.12 -5.79 1.94
C PRO A 169 -15.60 -4.48 2.50
N LEU A 170 -15.30 -4.47 3.80
CA LEU A 170 -14.75 -3.30 4.48
C LEU A 170 -13.72 -2.75 3.54
N VAL A 171 -13.99 -1.57 3.02
CA VAL A 171 -13.17 -0.83 2.05
C VAL A 171 -11.73 -1.17 2.35
N ASN A 172 -11.07 -1.75 1.39
CA ASN A 172 -9.71 -2.24 1.44
C ASN A 172 -8.87 -1.27 2.28
N ARG A 173 -8.80 -1.49 3.60
CA ARG A 173 -7.97 -0.74 4.53
C ARG A 173 -6.53 -1.21 4.32
N ARG A 174 -6.01 -0.96 3.13
CA ARG A 174 -4.58 -0.91 2.96
C ARG A 174 -4.15 0.41 3.58
N GLU A 175 -3.94 0.40 4.88
CA GLU A 175 -3.07 1.37 5.50
C GLU A 175 -1.76 1.25 4.77
N MET A 176 -1.41 2.29 4.04
CA MET A 176 -0.20 2.33 3.24
C MET A 176 0.69 3.41 3.83
N CYS A 177 1.98 3.20 3.73
CA CYS A 177 2.99 4.12 4.21
C CYS A 177 4.10 4.28 3.18
N SER A 178 4.90 5.33 3.32
CA SER A 178 6.18 5.45 2.65
C SER A 178 7.19 5.96 3.66
N ALA A 179 8.26 5.23 3.85
CA ALA A 179 9.28 5.56 4.83
C ALA A 179 10.69 5.47 4.24
N PHE A 180 11.64 6.12 4.86
CA PHE A 180 13.06 5.96 4.56
C PHE A 180 13.91 6.05 5.82
N VAL A 181 15.08 5.43 5.75
CA VAL A 181 16.15 5.62 6.71
C VAL A 181 17.48 5.74 5.97
N ALA A 182 18.32 6.68 6.37
CA ALA A 182 19.57 6.96 5.71
C ALA A 182 20.71 7.18 6.69
N THR A 183 21.94 6.86 6.26
CA THR A 183 23.19 7.08 7.01
C THR A 183 24.36 7.44 6.07
N THR A 184 25.49 7.78 6.61
CA THR A 184 26.75 7.92 5.87
C THR A 184 27.06 6.62 5.11
N PRO A 185 27.47 6.65 3.82
CA PRO A 185 27.89 7.84 3.06
C PRO A 185 26.77 8.55 2.27
N ALA A 186 25.51 8.17 2.44
CA ALA A 186 24.42 8.77 1.69
C ALA A 186 24.00 10.15 2.25
N THR A 187 24.07 10.36 3.56
CA THR A 187 23.71 11.61 4.21
C THR A 187 24.84 12.65 4.12
N ASP A 188 24.47 13.92 4.06
CA ASP A 188 25.42 15.03 4.19
C ASP A 188 25.77 15.32 5.68
N LYS A 189 26.72 16.23 5.91
CA LYS A 189 27.20 16.58 7.25
C LYS A 189 26.17 17.28 8.13
N SER A 190 25.16 17.95 7.52
CA SER A 190 24.16 18.73 8.27
C SER A 190 23.20 17.83 9.05
N THR A 191 23.01 16.58 8.64
CA THR A 191 22.14 15.61 9.32
C THR A 191 22.69 15.14 10.67
N GLY A 192 23.99 15.25 10.88
CA GLY A 192 24.68 14.70 12.05
C GLY A 192 24.84 13.19 12.04
N GLY A 193 24.57 12.50 10.92
CA GLY A 193 24.79 11.07 10.73
C GLY A 193 23.61 10.35 10.08
N VAL A 194 22.49 10.20 10.76
CA VAL A 194 21.32 9.48 10.24
C VAL A 194 20.12 10.40 9.99
N MET A 195 19.22 9.94 9.12
CA MET A 195 17.88 10.50 8.88
C MET A 195 16.85 9.38 8.91
N LEU A 196 15.65 9.70 9.38
CA LEU A 196 14.47 8.84 9.30
C LEU A 196 13.27 9.68 8.90
N GLY A 197 12.41 9.15 8.03
CA GLY A 197 11.15 9.80 7.69
C GLY A 197 10.04 8.81 7.40
N HIS A 198 8.81 9.28 7.58
CA HIS A 198 7.60 8.48 7.43
C HIS A 198 6.42 9.33 6.97
N ILE A 199 5.51 8.73 6.22
CA ILE A 199 4.21 9.27 5.81
C ILE A 199 3.13 8.24 6.09
N THR A 200 2.03 8.68 6.70
CA THR A 200 0.87 7.83 6.95
C THR A 200 -0.17 8.00 5.85
N MET A 201 -0.74 6.90 5.39
CA MET A 201 -1.87 6.87 4.47
C MET A 201 -3.05 6.21 5.18
N SER A 202 -4.15 6.95 5.35
CA SER A 202 -5.26 6.54 6.19
C SER A 202 -6.63 7.00 5.71
N SER A 203 -7.71 6.43 6.27
CA SER A 203 -9.08 6.77 5.91
C SER A 203 -9.49 8.17 6.41
N LEU A 204 -10.25 8.92 5.60
CA LEU A 204 -10.85 10.20 6.02
C LEU A 204 -11.78 10.07 7.24
N SER A 205 -12.41 8.91 7.43
CA SER A 205 -13.40 8.72 8.49
C SER A 205 -12.84 8.90 9.91
N TRP A 206 -11.53 8.72 10.10
CA TRP A 206 -10.89 8.82 11.42
C TRP A 206 -9.53 9.55 11.42
N VAL A 207 -9.07 10.00 10.25
CA VAL A 207 -7.77 10.67 10.09
C VAL A 207 -7.58 11.87 11.03
N TYR A 208 -8.64 12.57 11.40
CA TYR A 208 -8.57 13.71 12.31
C TYR A 208 -8.13 13.39 13.73
N HIS A 209 -8.11 12.10 14.08
CA HIS A 209 -7.76 11.64 15.42
C HIS A 209 -6.32 11.12 15.52
N ILE A 210 -5.58 11.04 14.40
CA ILE A 210 -4.19 10.55 14.41
C ILE A 210 -3.15 11.67 14.47
N ASN A 211 -3.54 12.82 14.94
CA ASN A 211 -2.74 14.04 15.02
C ASN A 211 -2.12 14.29 16.39
N VAL A 212 -2.02 13.27 17.23
CA VAL A 212 -1.42 13.41 18.57
C VAL A 212 0.10 13.23 18.47
N TRP A 213 0.86 14.25 18.87
CA TRP A 213 2.30 14.17 19.07
C TRP A 213 2.56 13.91 20.55
N LEU A 214 2.83 12.66 20.91
CA LEU A 214 2.94 12.19 22.28
C LEU A 214 4.40 12.18 22.73
N ASP A 215 4.69 12.89 23.84
CA ASP A 215 5.98 12.91 24.54
C ASP A 215 5.83 12.18 25.87
N VAL A 216 6.54 11.08 26.04
CA VAL A 216 6.46 10.20 27.21
C VAL A 216 7.77 10.25 27.99
N THR A 217 7.71 10.63 29.28
CA THR A 217 8.81 10.49 30.21
C THR A 217 8.50 9.42 31.25
N PRO A 218 8.82 8.15 30.99
CA PRO A 218 8.49 7.06 31.90
C PRO A 218 9.40 7.07 33.11
N THR A 219 8.95 6.48 34.23
CA THR A 219 9.78 6.27 35.43
C THR A 219 10.94 5.30 35.13
N ASN A 220 10.68 4.30 34.29
CA ASN A 220 11.66 3.30 33.85
C ASN A 220 11.79 3.28 32.33
N GLY A 221 13.02 3.14 31.85
CA GLY A 221 13.31 3.16 30.42
C GLY A 221 13.57 4.56 29.87
N HIS A 222 13.57 4.67 28.56
CA HIS A 222 13.94 5.89 27.84
C HIS A 222 12.74 6.78 27.60
N ARG A 223 12.90 8.09 27.72
CA ARG A 223 11.96 9.08 27.18
C ARG A 223 11.88 8.90 25.66
N PHE A 224 10.67 9.09 25.10
CA PHE A 224 10.49 9.03 23.66
C PHE A 224 9.34 9.91 23.22
N VAL A 225 9.30 10.21 21.94
CA VAL A 225 8.16 10.84 21.26
C VAL A 225 7.68 9.96 20.13
N CYS A 226 6.38 10.02 19.87
CA CYS A 226 5.75 9.33 18.74
C CYS A 226 4.50 10.08 18.27
N GLN A 227 4.11 9.86 17.00
CA GLN A 227 2.77 10.21 16.57
C GLN A 227 1.81 9.12 17.05
N THR A 228 0.63 9.50 17.53
CA THR A 228 -0.39 8.55 17.99
C THR A 228 -1.81 9.10 17.84
N PHE A 229 -2.76 8.40 18.43
CA PHE A 229 -4.18 8.75 18.50
C PHE A 229 -4.59 8.99 19.96
N PRO A 230 -5.76 9.62 20.23
CA PRO A 230 -6.27 9.80 21.59
C PRO A 230 -6.48 8.47 22.32
N GLY A 231 -5.77 8.26 23.43
CA GLY A 231 -5.78 7.00 24.17
C GLY A 231 -4.75 5.97 23.69
N GLY A 232 -3.92 6.30 22.70
CA GLY A 232 -2.87 5.42 22.20
C GLY A 232 -1.66 5.34 23.14
N ILE A 233 -1.13 4.13 23.35
CA ILE A 233 0.10 3.88 24.11
C ILE A 233 1.32 3.65 23.19
N GLN A 234 1.09 3.50 21.91
CA GLN A 234 2.07 3.30 20.83
C GLN A 234 1.71 4.19 19.62
N SER A 235 2.52 4.22 18.57
CA SER A 235 2.26 5.14 17.48
C SER A 235 1.01 4.79 16.68
N GLY A 236 0.82 3.57 16.25
CA GLY A 236 -0.20 3.21 15.27
C GLY A 236 -0.02 3.90 13.90
N MET A 237 0.85 4.92 13.82
CA MET A 237 1.32 5.61 12.61
C MET A 237 2.83 5.49 12.46
N ASP A 238 3.41 4.59 13.21
CA ASP A 238 4.73 3.97 13.10
C ASP A 238 5.92 4.92 12.92
N TYR A 239 5.96 5.92 13.80
CA TYR A 239 7.05 6.88 13.86
C TYR A 239 7.46 7.21 15.29
N TYR A 240 8.73 6.94 15.63
CA TYR A 240 9.24 7.05 16.99
C TYR A 240 10.66 7.64 17.02
N ILE A 241 10.91 8.50 18.02
CA ILE A 241 12.23 9.03 18.36
C ILE A 241 12.47 8.75 19.85
N SER A 242 13.46 7.90 20.18
CA SER A 242 13.81 7.55 21.55
C SER A 242 15.05 8.31 22.03
N ALA A 243 15.06 8.70 23.30
CA ALA A 243 16.22 9.26 23.97
C ALA A 243 17.37 8.25 24.09
N SER A 244 17.13 6.95 23.86
CA SER A 244 18.21 5.97 23.70
C SER A 244 19.08 6.21 22.46
N GLY A 245 18.63 7.09 21.56
CA GLY A 245 19.25 7.36 20.25
C GLY A 245 18.68 6.50 19.13
N LEU A 246 17.66 5.69 19.39
CA LEU A 246 16.97 4.92 18.37
C LEU A 246 15.88 5.74 17.70
N LEU A 247 15.84 5.69 16.37
CA LEU A 247 14.76 6.20 15.52
C LEU A 247 14.11 5.00 14.85
N ILE A 248 12.78 4.89 14.91
CA ILE A 248 12.06 3.73 14.39
C ILE A 248 10.86 4.21 13.57
N ALA A 249 10.71 3.67 12.37
CA ALA A 249 9.51 3.77 11.56
C ALA A 249 9.22 2.41 10.92
N GLU A 250 8.01 2.23 10.40
CA GLU A 250 7.68 1.01 9.69
C GLU A 250 6.91 1.28 8.39
N THR A 251 6.79 0.28 7.56
CA THR A 251 5.78 0.19 6.52
C THR A 251 5.18 -1.21 6.51
N THR A 252 3.86 -1.28 6.55
CA THR A 252 3.13 -2.55 6.61
C THR A 252 3.40 -3.37 5.37
N ILE A 253 3.77 -4.62 5.53
CA ILE A 253 3.84 -5.64 4.47
C ILE A 253 2.48 -6.35 4.38
N ASP A 254 2.29 -7.20 3.39
CA ASP A 254 1.11 -8.06 3.33
C ASP A 254 1.04 -9.01 4.53
N GLN A 255 -0.20 -9.32 4.99
CA GLN A 255 -0.47 -10.16 6.14
C GLN A 255 0.28 -11.50 6.07
N SER A 256 0.94 -11.89 7.15
CA SER A 256 1.50 -13.23 7.34
C SER A 256 0.59 -14.11 8.23
N SER A 257 0.98 -15.36 8.46
CA SER A 257 0.16 -16.32 9.22
C SER A 257 -0.07 -15.85 10.66
N PHE A 258 -1.31 -16.00 11.16
CA PHE A 258 -1.66 -15.64 12.53
C PHE A 258 -1.23 -16.69 13.55
N ASP A 259 -0.49 -16.29 14.58
CA ASP A 259 -0.19 -17.10 15.78
C ASP A 259 -1.02 -16.60 16.97
N PRO A 260 -2.07 -17.31 17.40
CA PRO A 260 -2.91 -16.89 18.52
C PRO A 260 -2.20 -16.91 19.88
N THR A 261 -1.00 -17.50 19.95
CA THR A 261 -0.20 -17.53 21.19
C THR A 261 0.74 -16.34 21.33
N GLY A 262 0.91 -15.58 20.27
CA GLY A 262 1.80 -14.43 20.20
C GLY A 262 1.33 -13.23 21.00
N GLU A 263 2.21 -12.23 21.12
CA GLU A 263 1.94 -10.95 21.77
C GLU A 263 1.49 -9.92 20.74
N THR A 264 0.74 -8.92 21.21
CA THR A 264 0.31 -7.81 20.35
C THR A 264 1.52 -7.02 19.82
N GLU A 265 1.41 -6.51 18.60
CA GLU A 265 2.40 -5.61 18.03
C GLU A 265 2.58 -4.36 18.91
N SER A 266 1.48 -3.79 19.38
CA SER A 266 1.45 -2.61 20.27
C SER A 266 2.31 -2.78 21.52
N SER A 267 2.30 -3.96 22.17
CA SER A 267 3.18 -4.27 23.32
C SER A 267 4.64 -4.34 22.90
N ARG A 268 4.93 -5.01 21.78
CA ARG A 268 6.30 -5.25 21.32
C ARG A 268 6.99 -3.96 20.90
N ILE A 269 6.35 -3.12 20.10
CA ILE A 269 6.93 -1.85 19.69
C ILE A 269 7.06 -0.88 20.88
N ARG A 270 6.06 -0.83 21.79
CA ARG A 270 6.17 -0.01 22.99
C ARG A 270 7.38 -0.38 23.84
N ARG A 271 7.64 -1.67 24.07
CA ARG A 271 8.84 -2.15 24.77
C ARG A 271 10.12 -1.79 23.99
N ALA A 272 10.15 -1.99 22.69
CA ALA A 272 11.33 -1.69 21.86
C ALA A 272 11.73 -0.20 21.98
N VAL A 273 10.78 0.71 21.85
CA VAL A 273 11.04 2.15 21.92
C VAL A 273 11.45 2.61 23.32
N GLN A 274 10.83 2.05 24.37
CA GLN A 274 11.06 2.45 25.75
C GLN A 274 12.31 1.82 26.37
N TYR A 275 12.70 0.60 25.96
CA TYR A 275 13.74 -0.16 26.66
C TYR A 275 14.95 -0.52 25.83
N ALA A 276 14.86 -0.55 24.50
CA ALA A 276 16.00 -0.92 23.68
C ALA A 276 17.08 0.18 23.66
N ASN A 277 18.33 -0.24 23.79
CA ASN A 277 19.49 0.63 23.76
C ASN A 277 20.20 0.66 22.39
N ASN A 278 19.92 -0.32 21.54
CA ASN A 278 20.56 -0.50 20.24
C ASN A 278 19.65 -1.30 19.30
N ILE A 279 20.06 -1.42 18.04
CA ILE A 279 19.30 -2.11 16.99
C ILE A 279 19.06 -3.58 17.35
N ASP A 280 20.06 -4.28 17.92
CA ASP A 280 19.92 -5.71 18.25
C ASP A 280 18.85 -5.96 19.31
N GLU A 281 18.79 -5.11 20.35
CA GLU A 281 17.76 -5.18 21.39
C GLU A 281 16.38 -4.86 20.82
N ALA A 282 16.26 -3.82 19.96
CA ALA A 282 15.01 -3.47 19.31
C ALA A 282 14.48 -4.62 18.43
N VAL A 283 15.34 -5.19 17.58
CA VAL A 283 15.00 -6.34 16.72
C VAL A 283 14.59 -7.56 17.54
N ALA A 284 15.30 -7.87 18.62
CA ALA A 284 14.98 -9.00 19.50
C ALA A 284 13.60 -8.82 20.16
N ILE A 285 13.28 -7.61 20.63
CA ILE A 285 11.97 -7.30 21.25
C ILE A 285 10.86 -7.39 20.21
N LEU A 286 11.02 -6.77 19.03
CA LEU A 286 10.03 -6.78 17.95
C LEU A 286 9.72 -8.21 17.46
N GLY A 287 10.74 -9.06 17.34
CA GLY A 287 10.58 -10.45 16.91
C GLY A 287 10.06 -11.41 17.98
N THR A 288 10.09 -11.01 19.27
CA THR A 288 9.70 -11.91 20.35
C THR A 288 8.20 -12.18 20.34
N ARG A 289 7.82 -13.47 20.24
CA ARG A 289 6.42 -13.91 20.28
C ARG A 289 5.50 -13.14 19.32
N ASN A 290 6.00 -12.88 18.11
CA ASN A 290 5.22 -12.21 17.08
C ASN A 290 3.95 -13.01 16.74
N ASN A 291 2.78 -12.35 16.84
CA ASN A 291 1.49 -12.98 16.54
C ASN A 291 1.17 -13.01 15.02
N GLY A 292 2.02 -12.44 14.19
CA GLY A 292 1.84 -12.40 12.73
C GLY A 292 0.80 -11.43 12.22
N LEU A 293 0.05 -10.77 13.09
CA LEU A 293 -0.82 -9.66 12.71
C LEU A 293 0.02 -8.41 12.53
N TYR A 294 -0.35 -7.59 11.56
CA TYR A 294 0.39 -6.37 11.23
C TYR A 294 1.86 -6.67 10.90
N THR A 295 2.07 -7.41 9.81
CA THR A 295 3.41 -7.77 9.34
C THR A 295 4.12 -6.55 8.74
N ASN A 296 5.31 -6.26 9.24
CA ASN A 296 5.98 -4.97 9.04
C ASN A 296 7.39 -5.10 8.49
N GLU A 297 7.78 -4.05 7.77
CA GLU A 297 9.17 -3.72 7.43
C GLU A 297 9.60 -2.55 8.32
N TRP A 298 10.35 -2.87 9.40
CA TRP A 298 10.84 -1.88 10.37
C TRP A 298 12.11 -1.21 9.86
N LEU A 299 12.12 0.10 9.77
CA LEU A 299 13.28 0.93 9.47
C LEU A 299 13.81 1.50 10.78
N ILE A 300 15.04 1.15 11.14
CA ILE A 300 15.63 1.47 12.44
C ILE A 300 16.96 2.20 12.21
N ALA A 301 17.19 3.29 12.94
CA ALA A 301 18.48 3.96 13.00
C ALA A 301 18.98 4.08 14.43
N ASP A 302 20.28 3.96 14.63
CA ASP A 302 20.98 4.26 15.89
C ASP A 302 21.88 5.50 15.69
N THR A 303 21.49 6.60 16.28
CA THR A 303 22.21 7.89 16.17
C THR A 303 23.57 7.88 16.85
N LYS A 304 23.85 6.92 17.73
CA LYS A 304 25.12 6.79 18.46
C LYS A 304 26.20 6.13 17.61
N THR A 305 25.80 5.15 16.81
CA THR A 305 26.69 4.37 15.95
C THR A 305 26.64 4.79 14.49
N ASN A 306 25.65 5.61 14.12
CA ASN A 306 25.27 5.91 12.73
C ASN A 306 24.94 4.66 11.91
N GLU A 307 24.46 3.61 12.56
CA GLU A 307 23.98 2.40 11.90
C GLU A 307 22.52 2.51 11.56
N ILE A 308 22.14 1.95 10.40
CA ILE A 308 20.74 1.77 10.01
C ILE A 308 20.47 0.29 9.72
N ALA A 309 19.21 -0.10 9.94
CA ALA A 309 18.73 -1.43 9.66
C ALA A 309 17.34 -1.39 9.02
N MET A 310 17.05 -2.42 8.25
CA MET A 310 15.72 -2.73 7.73
C MET A 310 15.37 -4.15 8.16
N TYR A 311 14.33 -4.29 8.97
CA TYR A 311 13.90 -5.56 9.54
C TYR A 311 12.52 -5.95 9.03
N GLU A 312 12.48 -6.86 8.09
CA GLU A 312 11.25 -7.46 7.59
C GLU A 312 10.82 -8.60 8.51
N LEU A 313 9.62 -8.49 9.09
CA LEU A 313 9.12 -9.34 10.16
C LEU A 313 7.84 -10.05 9.75
N GLY A 314 7.96 -11.23 9.17
CA GLY A 314 6.87 -12.19 8.99
C GLY A 314 6.74 -13.12 10.21
N THR A 315 5.76 -13.99 10.21
CA THR A 315 5.51 -14.92 11.32
C THR A 315 6.50 -16.08 11.35
N ARG A 316 6.88 -16.62 10.17
CA ARG A 316 7.79 -17.77 10.03
C ARG A 316 9.18 -17.35 9.58
N HIS A 317 9.26 -16.35 8.69
CA HIS A 317 10.49 -15.85 8.13
C HIS A 317 10.70 -14.39 8.50
N THR A 318 11.94 -14.06 8.77
CA THR A 318 12.36 -12.69 9.06
C THR A 318 13.66 -12.39 8.32
N LYS A 319 13.85 -11.14 7.93
CA LYS A 319 15.10 -10.70 7.30
C LYS A 319 15.55 -9.38 7.90
N LEU A 320 16.80 -9.38 8.36
CA LEU A 320 17.44 -8.17 8.88
C LEU A 320 18.58 -7.77 7.95
N TYR A 321 18.43 -6.64 7.29
CA TYR A 321 19.49 -5.96 6.54
C TYR A 321 20.15 -4.92 7.42
N ARG A 322 21.50 -4.82 7.40
CA ARG A 322 22.27 -3.89 8.24
C ARG A 322 23.34 -3.14 7.45
N SER A 323 23.44 -1.84 7.69
CA SER A 323 24.45 -1.00 7.08
C SER A 323 25.87 -1.40 7.52
N SER A 324 26.03 -1.88 8.75
CA SER A 324 27.32 -2.39 9.30
C SER A 324 27.81 -3.67 8.60
N ARG A 325 26.93 -4.38 7.92
CA ARG A 325 27.27 -5.60 7.15
C ARG A 325 27.35 -5.34 5.64
N ASP A 326 27.24 -4.06 5.22
CA ASP A 326 27.19 -3.64 3.80
C ASP A 326 26.07 -4.32 2.99
N GLU A 327 24.88 -4.54 3.62
CA GLU A 327 23.72 -5.21 3.03
C GLU A 327 22.75 -4.18 2.43
N TRP A 328 22.66 -4.10 1.10
CA TRP A 328 21.92 -3.06 0.39
C TRP A 328 21.01 -3.69 -0.69
N PRO A 329 19.78 -4.11 -0.35
CA PRO A 329 18.91 -4.82 -1.29
C PRO A 329 18.58 -4.03 -2.56
N GLY A 330 18.57 -2.70 -2.48
CA GLY A 330 18.35 -1.81 -3.63
C GLY A 330 19.62 -1.29 -4.32
N GLY A 331 20.82 -1.75 -3.87
CA GLY A 331 22.09 -1.19 -4.34
C GLY A 331 22.34 0.26 -3.91
N THR A 332 21.69 0.70 -2.82
CA THR A 332 21.69 2.08 -2.32
C THR A 332 22.50 2.20 -1.05
N LYS A 333 23.80 2.21 -1.16
CA LYS A 333 24.71 2.28 0.00
C LYS A 333 24.39 3.50 0.88
N GLY A 334 24.00 3.22 2.15
CA GLY A 334 23.63 4.23 3.13
C GLY A 334 22.11 4.59 3.12
N PHE A 335 21.25 3.80 2.44
CA PHE A 335 19.85 4.12 2.35
C PHE A 335 18.96 2.87 2.26
N TYR A 336 17.92 2.81 3.10
CA TYR A 336 16.81 1.87 2.98
C TYR A 336 15.50 2.65 2.86
N TRP A 337 14.50 2.03 2.22
CA TRP A 337 13.17 2.59 2.08
C TRP A 337 12.09 1.52 2.26
N GLY A 338 10.93 1.94 2.71
CA GLY A 338 9.72 1.13 2.83
C GLY A 338 8.58 1.70 2.01
N CYS A 339 7.81 0.84 1.36
CA CYS A 339 6.61 1.22 0.60
C CYS A 339 5.58 0.09 0.52
N ASN A 340 5.37 -0.64 1.61
CA ASN A 340 4.41 -1.72 1.78
C ASN A 340 4.69 -2.93 0.87
N ASN A 341 5.96 -3.25 0.67
CA ASN A 341 6.39 -4.43 -0.06
C ASN A 341 7.69 -4.98 0.55
N THR A 342 7.75 -6.26 0.72
CA THR A 342 8.99 -6.93 1.17
C THR A 342 10.07 -6.90 0.08
N LYS A 343 11.34 -6.85 0.47
CA LYS A 343 12.51 -7.01 -0.40
C LYS A 343 13.16 -8.39 -0.24
N ASP A 344 12.69 -9.18 0.74
CA ASP A 344 13.15 -10.55 0.96
C ASP A 344 12.16 -11.58 0.42
N ARG A 345 12.67 -12.62 -0.25
CA ARG A 345 11.83 -13.64 -0.91
C ARG A 345 11.18 -14.57 0.10
N ASP A 346 11.90 -14.93 1.17
CA ASP A 346 11.38 -15.88 2.13
C ASP A 346 10.30 -15.23 3.00
N VAL A 347 10.47 -13.95 3.34
CA VAL A 347 9.40 -13.15 3.97
C VAL A 347 8.21 -12.99 3.03
N LEU A 348 8.43 -12.75 1.72
CA LEU A 348 7.35 -12.70 0.73
C LEU A 348 6.57 -14.01 0.68
N SER A 349 7.26 -15.16 0.77
CA SER A 349 6.61 -16.48 0.77
C SER A 349 5.80 -16.77 2.03
N ASP A 350 6.04 -16.03 3.12
CA ASP A 350 5.32 -16.12 4.39
C ASP A 350 4.00 -15.32 4.39
N THR A 351 3.85 -14.40 3.43
CA THR A 351 2.62 -13.62 3.33
C THR A 351 1.43 -14.50 2.96
N VAL A 352 0.32 -14.26 3.62
CA VAL A 352 -0.92 -14.98 3.35
C VAL A 352 -1.42 -14.55 1.99
N ALA A 353 -1.62 -15.52 1.10
CA ALA A 353 -2.23 -15.26 -0.19
C ALA A 353 -3.60 -14.58 0.00
N ASP A 354 -3.93 -13.61 -0.86
CA ASP A 354 -5.27 -13.03 -0.93
C ASP A 354 -6.32 -14.13 -0.76
N PRO A 355 -7.30 -13.99 0.15
CA PRO A 355 -8.37 -14.97 0.35
C PRO A 355 -9.12 -15.37 -0.94
N ARG A 356 -8.94 -14.60 -2.01
CA ARG A 356 -9.40 -14.92 -3.37
C ARG A 356 -8.50 -15.89 -4.12
N GLY A 357 -7.50 -16.47 -3.48
CA GLY A 357 -6.67 -17.56 -4.03
C GLY A 357 -5.55 -17.12 -4.98
N LYS A 358 -5.06 -15.90 -4.86
CA LYS A 358 -3.86 -15.47 -5.59
C LYS A 358 -2.60 -15.91 -4.85
N PRO A 359 -1.85 -16.88 -5.37
CA PRO A 359 -0.50 -17.11 -4.85
C PRO A 359 0.33 -15.84 -5.03
N GLY A 360 1.07 -15.43 -3.99
CA GLY A 360 2.00 -14.31 -4.07
C GLY A 360 2.98 -14.49 -5.24
N ASN A 361 3.36 -13.39 -5.89
CA ASN A 361 4.42 -13.43 -6.88
C ASN A 361 5.77 -13.57 -6.15
N LEU A 362 6.42 -14.71 -6.29
CA LEU A 362 7.72 -14.99 -5.67
C LEU A 362 8.88 -14.25 -6.34
N VAL A 363 8.62 -13.49 -7.40
CA VAL A 363 9.63 -12.70 -8.10
C VAL A 363 9.53 -11.25 -7.68
N LEU A 364 10.55 -10.78 -6.96
CA LEU A 364 10.62 -9.39 -6.52
C LEU A 364 10.85 -8.45 -7.72
N HIS A 365 10.03 -7.44 -7.82
CA HIS A 365 10.17 -6.38 -8.81
C HIS A 365 9.82 -5.03 -8.18
N PRO A 366 10.42 -3.92 -8.65
CA PRO A 366 10.15 -2.62 -8.08
C PRO A 366 8.74 -2.13 -8.43
N GLY A 367 8.04 -1.59 -7.43
CA GLY A 367 6.82 -0.82 -7.62
C GLY A 367 7.12 0.63 -8.01
N ARG A 368 6.09 1.42 -8.31
CA ARG A 368 6.24 2.84 -8.66
C ARG A 368 6.90 3.65 -7.54
N ARG A 369 6.56 3.37 -6.29
CA ARG A 369 7.16 4.04 -5.12
C ARG A 369 8.63 3.67 -4.95
N ASP A 370 9.00 2.39 -5.16
CA ASP A 370 10.41 1.96 -5.12
C ASP A 370 11.25 2.73 -6.13
N VAL A 371 10.80 2.79 -7.39
CA VAL A 371 11.50 3.53 -8.45
C VAL A 371 11.61 5.02 -8.12
N ALA A 372 10.58 5.61 -7.52
CA ALA A 372 10.61 7.02 -7.12
C ALA A 372 11.64 7.27 -6.00
N TRP A 373 11.68 6.41 -4.97
CA TRP A 373 12.68 6.47 -3.91
C TRP A 373 14.10 6.36 -4.45
N LEU A 374 14.35 5.38 -5.32
CA LEU A 374 15.68 5.15 -5.89
C LEU A 374 16.15 6.31 -6.77
N LYS A 375 15.28 6.87 -7.60
CA LYS A 375 15.59 8.05 -8.43
C LYS A 375 15.84 9.29 -7.58
N LEU A 376 15.06 9.50 -6.52
CA LEU A 376 15.25 10.62 -5.62
C LEU A 376 16.56 10.49 -4.84
N PHE A 377 16.86 9.29 -4.35
CA PHE A 377 18.15 8.98 -3.73
C PHE A 377 19.32 9.29 -4.65
N ASP A 378 19.35 8.77 -5.88
CA ASP A 378 20.41 9.00 -6.85
C ASP A 378 20.60 10.51 -7.14
N LYS A 379 19.50 11.25 -7.33
CA LYS A 379 19.50 12.71 -7.54
C LYS A 379 20.19 13.48 -6.41
N HIS A 380 19.87 13.15 -5.14
CA HIS A 380 20.46 13.85 -3.99
C HIS A 380 21.89 13.42 -3.72
N LYS A 381 22.22 12.15 -3.93
CA LYS A 381 23.59 11.65 -3.85
C LYS A 381 24.53 12.38 -4.81
N GLU A 382 24.12 12.63 -6.05
CA GLU A 382 24.87 13.42 -7.03
C GLU A 382 25.07 14.89 -6.63
N ARG A 383 24.17 15.41 -5.76
CA ARG A 383 24.20 16.80 -5.26
C ARG A 383 24.93 16.99 -3.93
N GLY A 384 25.59 15.97 -3.40
CA GLY A 384 26.40 16.03 -2.19
C GLY A 384 25.81 15.33 -0.99
N GLY A 385 24.72 14.62 -1.13
CA GLY A 385 24.11 13.79 -0.10
C GLY A 385 22.70 14.21 0.34
N LEU A 386 22.10 13.37 1.16
CA LEU A 386 20.75 13.56 1.71
C LEU A 386 20.81 14.52 2.92
N SER A 387 19.98 15.56 2.88
CA SER A 387 19.82 16.57 3.93
C SER A 387 18.34 16.76 4.26
N GLU A 388 17.98 17.73 5.10
CA GLU A 388 16.57 18.09 5.32
C GLU A 388 15.83 18.42 4.02
N ALA A 389 16.54 18.98 3.01
CA ALA A 389 15.96 19.21 1.68
C ALA A 389 15.48 17.92 1.00
N PHE A 390 16.15 16.79 1.23
CA PHE A 390 15.69 15.49 0.78
C PHE A 390 14.36 15.10 1.44
N GLY A 391 14.23 15.30 2.77
CA GLY A 391 13.00 15.00 3.50
C GLY A 391 11.80 15.78 2.98
N PHE A 392 11.98 17.10 2.78
CA PHE A 392 10.94 17.96 2.20
C PHE A 392 10.59 17.56 0.75
N GLU A 393 11.58 17.25 -0.09
CA GLU A 393 11.35 16.86 -1.48
C GLU A 393 10.69 15.48 -1.55
N ALA A 394 11.10 14.52 -0.74
CA ALA A 394 10.50 13.18 -0.69
C ALA A 394 9.00 13.27 -0.42
N TYR A 395 8.62 14.07 0.57
CA TYR A 395 7.24 14.21 0.98
C TYR A 395 6.47 15.34 0.26
N SER A 396 6.99 15.80 -0.85
CA SER A 396 6.30 16.58 -1.87
C SER A 396 6.34 15.93 -3.26
N THR A 397 6.78 14.66 -3.34
CA THR A 397 6.97 13.94 -4.59
C THR A 397 5.98 12.76 -4.73
N ALA A 398 5.12 12.80 -5.74
CA ALA A 398 4.35 11.62 -6.15
C ALA A 398 5.25 10.64 -6.95
N PRO A 399 5.11 9.32 -6.81
CA PRO A 399 4.12 8.61 -6.01
C PRO A 399 4.57 8.23 -4.59
N ILE A 400 5.71 8.75 -4.08
CA ILE A 400 6.13 8.54 -2.67
C ILE A 400 5.00 8.99 -1.75
N VAL A 401 4.46 10.17 -2.01
CA VAL A 401 3.21 10.67 -1.42
C VAL A 401 2.05 10.13 -2.23
N GLY A 402 1.47 9.03 -1.76
CA GLY A 402 0.31 8.42 -2.39
C GLY A 402 -1.03 8.94 -1.80
N TYR A 403 -2.14 8.50 -2.38
CA TYR A 403 -3.45 8.58 -1.74
C TYR A 403 -3.60 7.37 -0.82
N PRO A 404 -4.04 7.51 0.41
CA PRO A 404 -4.53 8.71 1.08
C PRO A 404 -3.54 9.29 2.13
N SER A 405 -2.45 9.88 1.70
CA SER A 405 -1.46 10.49 2.62
C SER A 405 -2.07 11.62 3.43
N CYS A 406 -2.01 11.50 4.76
CA CYS A 406 -2.65 12.42 5.69
C CYS A 406 -1.67 13.20 6.56
N ASP A 407 -0.40 12.90 6.49
CA ASP A 407 0.70 13.60 7.17
C ASP A 407 2.02 13.32 6.46
N ALA A 408 3.09 13.94 6.95
CA ALA A 408 4.46 13.52 6.74
C ALA A 408 5.34 14.04 7.87
N LYS A 409 6.41 13.30 8.18
CA LYS A 409 7.35 13.64 9.24
C LYS A 409 8.74 13.07 8.96
N PHE A 410 9.77 13.81 9.34
CA PHE A 410 11.15 13.31 9.29
C PHE A 410 12.02 13.99 10.35
N THR A 411 13.05 13.27 10.76
CA THR A 411 14.06 13.76 11.69
C THR A 411 15.47 13.43 11.20
N THR A 412 16.45 14.09 11.81
CA THR A 412 17.89 13.84 11.62
C THR A 412 18.54 13.57 12.96
N SER A 413 19.77 13.03 12.99
CA SER A 413 20.53 12.89 14.24
C SER A 413 20.66 14.22 14.98
N ALA A 414 20.72 15.33 14.27
CA ALA A 414 20.81 16.66 14.88
C ALA A 414 19.52 17.05 15.61
N LEU A 415 18.35 16.82 14.98
CA LEU A 415 17.02 17.10 15.56
C LEU A 415 16.63 16.11 16.65
N ALA A 416 16.99 14.85 16.48
CA ALA A 416 16.66 13.77 17.40
C ALA A 416 17.29 13.93 18.81
N LYS A 417 18.40 14.65 18.93
CA LYS A 417 18.99 15.03 20.24
C LYS A 417 18.01 15.76 21.15
N ASP A 418 17.13 16.55 20.54
CA ASP A 418 16.07 17.30 21.22
C ASP A 418 14.70 16.62 21.08
N LEU A 419 14.64 15.36 20.65
CA LEU A 419 13.41 14.61 20.31
C LEU A 419 12.50 15.40 19.36
N SER A 420 13.10 16.09 18.39
CA SER A 420 12.42 17.00 17.46
C SER A 420 12.26 16.38 16.08
N SER A 421 11.22 16.77 15.37
CA SER A 421 10.91 16.33 14.02
C SER A 421 10.26 17.44 13.21
N TRP A 422 10.62 17.56 11.95
CA TRP A 422 9.77 18.24 10.98
C TRP A 422 8.51 17.41 10.75
N ALA A 423 7.34 18.05 10.79
CA ALA A 423 6.08 17.39 10.57
C ALA A 423 5.07 18.31 9.87
N ILE A 424 4.20 17.71 9.05
CA ILE A 424 3.02 18.35 8.47
C ILE A 424 1.82 17.45 8.74
N PHE A 425 0.71 18.02 9.19
CA PHE A 425 -0.57 17.33 9.29
C PHE A 425 -1.51 17.79 8.19
N GLY A 426 -2.12 16.82 7.50
CA GLY A 426 -2.89 17.01 6.28
C GLY A 426 -2.14 16.55 5.03
N PRO A 427 -2.79 16.55 3.83
CA PRO A 427 -2.22 16.02 2.59
C PRO A 427 -0.94 16.76 2.19
N PRO A 428 0.26 16.13 2.19
CA PRO A 428 1.52 16.83 1.99
C PRO A 428 1.70 17.46 0.60
N LEU A 429 0.94 16.99 -0.41
CA LEU A 429 0.90 17.61 -1.73
C LEU A 429 0.08 18.92 -1.79
N GLY A 430 -0.44 19.38 -0.65
CA GLY A 430 -1.08 20.68 -0.50
C GLY A 430 -2.53 20.79 -0.97
N LYS A 431 -3.05 19.80 -1.69
CA LYS A 431 -4.46 19.76 -2.10
C LYS A 431 -5.32 19.15 -1.01
N ALA A 432 -6.42 19.83 -0.65
CA ALA A 432 -7.38 19.28 0.30
C ALA A 432 -7.92 17.94 -0.17
N TRP A 433 -7.93 16.97 0.73
CA TRP A 433 -8.56 15.69 0.50
C TRP A 433 -10.04 15.79 0.88
N ARG A 434 -10.93 15.49 -0.05
CA ARG A 434 -12.39 15.54 0.11
C ARG A 434 -12.96 14.16 -0.04
N ALA A 435 -13.96 13.83 0.76
CA ALA A 435 -14.71 12.60 0.62
C ALA A 435 -15.47 12.57 -0.72
N SER A 436 -15.56 11.38 -1.31
CA SER A 436 -16.45 11.13 -2.44
C SER A 436 -17.90 11.21 -2.02
N ARG A 437 -18.81 11.27 -3.01
CA ARG A 437 -20.24 11.20 -2.75
C ARG A 437 -20.62 9.91 -2.00
N ASP A 438 -20.05 8.79 -2.41
CA ASP A 438 -20.32 7.48 -1.80
C ASP A 438 -19.82 7.40 -0.35
N GLU A 439 -18.64 7.99 -0.08
CA GLU A 439 -18.14 8.15 1.30
C GLU A 439 -19.04 9.04 2.14
N LEU A 440 -19.56 10.15 1.56
CA LEU A 440 -20.51 11.06 2.24
C LEU A 440 -21.90 10.42 2.41
N GLU A 441 -22.36 9.57 1.49
CA GLU A 441 -23.59 8.79 1.65
C GLU A 441 -23.44 7.75 2.77
N THR A 442 -22.22 7.26 2.99
CA THR A 442 -21.89 6.30 4.04
C THR A 442 -21.63 7.00 5.38
N ASP A 443 -20.85 8.08 5.38
CA ASP A 443 -20.53 8.89 6.56
C ASP A 443 -20.67 10.39 6.25
N PRO A 444 -21.86 10.98 6.46
CA PRO A 444 -22.10 12.39 6.16
C PRO A 444 -21.28 13.38 7.02
N GLU A 445 -20.69 12.92 8.11
CA GLU A 445 -19.92 13.77 9.04
C GLU A 445 -18.44 13.92 8.63
N VAL A 446 -17.99 13.20 7.60
CA VAL A 446 -16.59 13.29 7.12
C VAL A 446 -16.30 14.70 6.60
N GLN A 447 -15.28 15.33 7.16
CA GLN A 447 -14.85 16.66 6.77
C GLN A 447 -13.68 16.59 5.78
N PRO A 448 -13.48 17.62 4.92
CA PRO A 448 -12.30 17.69 4.06
C PRO A 448 -11.02 17.86 4.88
N LEU A 449 -10.03 16.99 4.69
CA LEU A 449 -8.71 17.16 5.30
C LEU A 449 -7.90 18.19 4.51
N VAL A 450 -7.48 19.26 5.19
CA VAL A 450 -6.70 20.38 4.62
C VAL A 450 -5.25 20.27 5.11
N ALA A 451 -4.29 20.55 4.25
CA ALA A 451 -2.89 20.62 4.64
C ALA A 451 -2.62 21.80 5.57
N ASN A 452 -1.87 21.56 6.63
CA ASN A 452 -1.25 22.60 7.44
C ASN A 452 0.14 22.94 6.89
N ASP A 453 0.84 23.87 7.52
CA ASP A 453 2.22 24.18 7.19
C ASP A 453 3.18 23.18 7.85
N TRP A 454 4.35 22.96 7.24
CA TRP A 454 5.45 22.28 7.86
C TRP A 454 5.85 23.00 9.15
N THR A 455 5.92 22.27 10.25
CA THR A 455 6.30 22.78 11.56
C THR A 455 7.37 21.92 12.21
N LEU A 456 8.26 22.53 12.98
CA LEU A 456 9.19 21.79 13.81
C LEU A 456 8.49 21.46 15.13
N LEU A 457 8.11 20.19 15.32
CA LEU A 457 7.63 19.70 16.62
C LEU A 457 8.83 19.43 17.52
N SER A 458 8.84 20.07 18.69
CA SER A 458 9.91 19.96 19.68
C SER A 458 9.31 19.83 21.07
N THR A 459 9.92 18.97 21.88
CA THR A 459 9.51 18.75 23.28
C THR A 459 10.22 19.69 24.27
N ARG A 460 10.88 20.73 23.78
CA ARG A 460 11.38 21.79 24.68
C ARG A 460 10.20 22.42 25.40
N ARG A 461 10.29 22.50 26.74
CA ARG A 461 9.23 23.04 27.61
C ARG A 461 8.72 24.36 27.03
N ALA A 462 7.43 24.44 26.80
CA ALA A 462 6.73 25.66 26.47
C ALA A 462 6.91 26.67 27.61
N GLY A 463 7.74 27.69 27.40
CA GLY A 463 8.02 28.74 28.35
C GLY A 463 9.04 28.36 29.43
N GLY A 464 10.15 29.09 29.52
CA GLY A 464 11.22 28.95 30.50
C GLY A 464 10.81 29.34 31.94
N VAL A 465 9.77 28.70 32.48
CA VAL A 465 9.42 28.79 33.90
C VAL A 465 9.83 27.50 34.55
N THR A 466 11.00 27.49 35.14
CA THR A 466 11.39 26.47 36.13
C THR A 466 10.30 26.46 37.22
N PRO A 467 9.63 25.36 37.50
CA PRO A 467 8.75 25.29 38.65
C PRO A 467 9.61 25.53 39.89
N PRO A 468 9.10 26.30 40.90
CA PRO A 468 9.81 26.39 42.17
C PRO A 468 9.99 24.98 42.70
N VAL A 469 11.22 24.67 43.06
CA VAL A 469 11.58 23.43 43.77
C VAL A 469 10.70 23.37 45.01
N ALA A 470 9.68 22.53 45.03
CA ALA A 470 8.95 22.26 46.23
C ALA A 470 9.96 21.63 47.24
N ALA A 471 10.11 22.31 48.37
CA ALA A 471 10.94 21.87 49.44
C ALA A 471 10.59 20.41 49.81
N ARG A 472 11.60 19.53 49.71
CA ARG A 472 11.51 18.17 50.22
C ARG A 472 11.26 18.23 51.70
N ASP A 473 10.14 17.61 52.11
CA ASP A 473 9.86 17.29 53.50
C ASP A 473 10.86 16.18 53.93
N PRO A 474 11.67 16.39 54.93
CA PRO A 474 12.63 15.40 55.40
C PRO A 474 11.98 14.46 56.44
N GLY A 475 11.30 13.43 55.99
CA GLY A 475 10.67 12.50 56.94
C GLY A 475 10.10 11.27 56.29
N ALA A 476 10.89 10.41 55.65
CA ALA A 476 10.50 9.00 55.47
C ALA A 476 11.78 8.17 55.44
N THR A 477 12.07 7.58 56.58
CA THR A 477 13.14 6.62 56.82
C THR A 477 12.86 5.27 56.16
N GLY A 478 13.85 4.85 55.36
CA GLY A 478 14.36 3.49 55.20
C GLY A 478 13.44 2.32 54.96
N LEU A 479 13.52 1.81 53.72
CA LEU A 479 13.43 0.37 53.46
C LEU A 479 14.55 -0.06 52.53
N SER A 480 15.26 -1.07 52.98
CA SER A 480 16.53 -1.57 52.47
C SER A 480 16.43 -2.14 51.04
N ASN A 481 17.41 -1.79 50.25
CA ASN A 481 17.79 -2.45 49.02
C ASN A 481 18.10 -3.94 49.22
N SER A 482 17.36 -4.81 48.53
CA SER A 482 17.88 -6.11 48.16
C SER A 482 17.95 -6.17 46.63
N THR A 483 19.12 -5.91 46.09
CA THR A 483 19.49 -6.16 44.70
C THR A 483 19.53 -7.66 44.48
N GLY A 484 18.46 -8.25 44.03
CA GLY A 484 18.47 -9.58 43.40
C GLY A 484 18.71 -9.40 41.91
N GLY A 485 19.94 -9.59 41.46
CA GLY A 485 20.27 -9.69 40.03
C GLY A 485 19.52 -10.85 39.38
N LEU A 486 18.62 -10.53 38.47
CA LEU A 486 18.05 -11.51 37.56
C LEU A 486 19.07 -11.78 36.47
N THR A 487 19.84 -12.87 36.63
CA THR A 487 20.60 -13.51 35.56
C THR A 487 19.58 -14.03 34.54
N PRO A 488 19.78 -13.78 33.21
CA PRO A 488 18.92 -14.38 32.20
C PRO A 488 19.01 -15.90 32.28
N PRO A 489 17.92 -16.66 32.18
CA PRO A 489 17.97 -18.11 32.18
C PRO A 489 18.82 -18.58 30.99
N ALA A 490 19.74 -19.50 31.28
CA ALA A 490 20.52 -20.20 30.26
C ALA A 490 19.60 -20.80 29.21
N ARG A 491 19.99 -20.67 27.95
CA ARG A 491 19.39 -21.42 26.84
C ARG A 491 19.27 -22.89 27.24
N GLN A 492 18.06 -23.33 27.47
CA GLN A 492 17.75 -24.74 27.34
C GLN A 492 17.60 -25.01 25.85
N ASP A 493 18.41 -25.89 25.31
CA ASP A 493 18.20 -26.53 24.02
C ASP A 493 16.80 -27.18 24.05
N VAL A 494 15.82 -26.48 23.50
CA VAL A 494 14.52 -27.10 23.20
C VAL A 494 14.78 -27.93 21.95
N THR A 495 15.06 -29.18 22.15
CA THR A 495 14.88 -30.19 21.12
C THR A 495 13.45 -30.05 20.63
N ALA A 496 13.32 -29.80 19.34
CA ALA A 496 12.09 -29.70 18.62
C ALA A 496 11.11 -30.80 19.06
N VAL A 497 10.05 -30.40 19.76
CA VAL A 497 8.83 -31.19 19.80
C VAL A 497 7.93 -30.60 18.76
N ASP A 498 8.10 -31.12 17.58
CA ASP A 498 7.22 -31.07 16.47
C ASP A 498 5.85 -31.62 16.91
N ARG A 499 4.91 -30.72 17.14
CA ARG A 499 3.46 -30.93 17.05
C ARG A 499 2.77 -29.58 17.04
N ASP A 500 2.51 -29.12 15.84
CA ASP A 500 1.51 -28.13 15.53
C ASP A 500 0.16 -28.56 16.17
N PRO A 501 -0.44 -27.81 17.11
CA PRO A 501 -1.72 -28.17 17.72
C PRO A 501 -2.91 -28.03 16.77
N PHE A 502 -2.70 -27.55 15.56
CA PHE A 502 -3.69 -27.56 14.48
C PHE A 502 -3.18 -28.44 13.35
N PRO A 503 -3.39 -29.77 13.43
CA PRO A 503 -3.02 -30.61 12.30
C PRO A 503 -3.88 -30.26 11.11
N ASP A 504 -3.20 -29.82 10.07
CA ASP A 504 -3.33 -30.43 8.76
C ASP A 504 -4.58 -30.20 7.90
N GLU A 505 -5.59 -29.43 8.29
CA GLU A 505 -6.65 -29.08 7.34
C GLU A 505 -6.14 -28.14 6.24
N ALA A 506 -5.26 -27.19 6.61
CA ALA A 506 -4.60 -26.33 5.63
C ALA A 506 -3.54 -27.10 4.82
N HIS A 507 -2.80 -28.00 5.47
CA HIS A 507 -1.87 -28.91 4.81
C HIS A 507 -2.64 -29.98 4.01
N GLU A 508 -3.73 -30.54 4.52
CA GLU A 508 -4.62 -31.42 3.77
C GLU A 508 -5.34 -30.72 2.62
N ALA A 509 -5.76 -29.47 2.79
CA ALA A 509 -6.35 -28.70 1.70
C ALA A 509 -5.30 -28.34 0.65
N LYS A 510 -4.08 -28.00 1.08
CA LYS A 510 -2.93 -27.82 0.20
C LYS A 510 -2.54 -29.13 -0.49
N LEU A 511 -2.46 -30.25 0.24
CA LEU A 511 -2.21 -31.58 -0.32
C LEU A 511 -3.36 -32.07 -1.22
N LYS A 512 -4.62 -31.83 -0.89
CA LYS A 512 -5.77 -32.14 -1.76
C LYS A 512 -5.81 -31.27 -2.98
N PHE A 513 -5.43 -30.02 -2.85
CA PHE A 513 -5.24 -29.13 -3.97
C PHE A 513 -4.02 -29.57 -4.80
N GLU A 514 -2.89 -29.89 -4.19
CA GLU A 514 -1.69 -30.42 -4.81
C GLU A 514 -1.90 -31.83 -5.41
N GLN A 515 -2.75 -32.66 -4.84
CA GLN A 515 -3.14 -33.96 -5.39
C GLN A 515 -4.12 -33.89 -6.59
N ARG A 516 -5.00 -32.88 -6.60
CA ARG A 516 -5.86 -32.57 -7.77
C ARG A 516 -5.09 -31.93 -8.90
N HIS A 517 -3.98 -31.32 -8.57
CA HIS A 517 -3.12 -30.56 -9.44
C HIS A 517 -1.68 -30.78 -8.95
N PRO A 518 -0.98 -31.81 -9.39
CA PRO A 518 0.40 -32.11 -8.98
C PRO A 518 1.40 -31.11 -9.59
N PHE A 519 1.33 -29.85 -9.22
CA PHE A 519 1.96 -28.75 -9.91
C PHE A 519 3.17 -28.27 -9.25
N ALA A 520 4.14 -28.73 -9.63
CA ALA A 520 5.40 -28.25 -9.19
C ALA A 520 5.93 -27.01 -9.93
N TRP A 521 5.25 -26.51 -10.92
CA TRP A 521 5.66 -25.25 -11.57
C TRP A 521 4.90 -24.00 -11.08
N ARG A 522 3.95 -24.18 -10.18
CA ARG A 522 3.14 -23.13 -9.59
C ARG A 522 3.86 -22.32 -8.53
N GLY A 523 4.69 -21.39 -8.94
CA GLY A 523 5.36 -20.52 -7.99
C GLY A 523 6.39 -21.22 -7.09
N THR A 524 6.61 -22.53 -7.27
CA THR A 524 7.66 -23.27 -6.57
C THR A 524 9.00 -23.22 -7.32
N LEU A 525 9.02 -22.85 -8.59
CA LEU A 525 10.22 -22.65 -9.37
C LEU A 525 10.86 -21.31 -9.07
N ARG A 526 12.07 -21.33 -8.54
CA ARG A 526 12.80 -20.12 -8.16
C ARG A 526 13.83 -19.72 -9.24
N PRO A 527 13.96 -18.43 -9.59
CA PRO A 527 14.99 -17.99 -10.54
C PRO A 527 16.39 -18.11 -9.92
N LYS A 528 17.31 -18.78 -10.60
CA LYS A 528 18.70 -18.94 -10.16
C LYS A 528 19.52 -17.66 -10.31
N THR A 529 19.31 -16.96 -11.39
CA THR A 529 20.02 -15.71 -11.69
C THR A 529 19.03 -14.56 -11.90
N PRO A 530 19.47 -13.31 -11.81
CA PRO A 530 18.63 -12.17 -12.15
C PRO A 530 18.00 -12.26 -13.55
N ALA A 531 18.69 -12.82 -14.54
CA ALA A 531 18.18 -12.99 -15.90
C ALA A 531 17.03 -14.01 -15.99
N ASP A 532 16.91 -14.92 -15.05
CA ASP A 532 15.85 -15.96 -15.02
C ASP A 532 14.54 -15.47 -14.39
N LYS A 533 14.55 -14.28 -13.77
CA LYS A 533 13.39 -13.75 -13.06
C LYS A 533 12.14 -13.62 -13.95
N GLY A 534 12.33 -13.18 -15.20
CA GLY A 534 11.22 -12.98 -16.13
C GLY A 534 10.48 -14.27 -16.45
N LEU A 535 11.20 -15.36 -16.74
CA LEU A 535 10.59 -16.67 -17.02
C LEU A 535 9.97 -17.29 -15.79
N ALA A 536 10.63 -17.22 -14.63
CA ALA A 536 10.08 -17.73 -13.37
C ALA A 536 8.77 -17.01 -12.99
N ALA A 537 8.70 -15.70 -13.18
CA ALA A 537 7.46 -14.94 -13.00
C ALA A 537 6.38 -15.36 -13.99
N ALA A 538 6.75 -15.62 -15.24
CA ALA A 538 5.82 -16.05 -16.27
C ALA A 538 5.20 -17.42 -15.97
N PHE A 539 5.93 -18.34 -15.38
CA PHE A 539 5.39 -19.63 -14.94
C PHE A 539 4.24 -19.41 -13.94
N ALA A 540 4.47 -18.63 -12.89
CA ALA A 540 3.48 -18.38 -11.86
C ALA A 540 2.23 -17.66 -12.40
N GLU A 541 2.43 -16.65 -13.26
CA GLU A 541 1.32 -15.85 -13.79
C GLU A 541 0.53 -16.60 -14.88
N PHE A 542 1.20 -17.34 -15.75
CA PHE A 542 0.50 -18.12 -16.78
C PHE A 542 -0.31 -19.26 -16.17
N GLU A 543 0.18 -19.86 -15.12
CA GLU A 543 -0.55 -20.88 -14.38
C GLU A 543 -1.86 -20.35 -13.77
N LYS A 544 -1.86 -19.11 -13.25
CA LYS A 544 -3.10 -18.47 -12.78
C LYS A 544 -4.13 -18.37 -13.92
N VAL A 545 -3.67 -18.04 -15.13
CA VAL A 545 -4.55 -17.99 -16.31
C VAL A 545 -5.11 -19.37 -16.65
N VAL A 546 -4.29 -20.40 -16.59
CA VAL A 546 -4.73 -21.80 -16.83
C VAL A 546 -5.71 -22.26 -15.76
N ALA A 547 -5.38 -22.04 -14.47
CA ALA A 547 -6.26 -22.39 -13.35
C ALA A 547 -7.60 -21.63 -13.41
N PHE A 548 -7.58 -20.39 -13.84
CA PHE A 548 -8.79 -19.59 -14.05
C PHE A 548 -9.66 -20.15 -15.20
N GLU A 549 -9.05 -20.53 -16.32
CA GLU A 549 -9.73 -21.19 -17.43
C GLU A 549 -10.34 -22.52 -16.99
N ASP A 550 -9.59 -23.34 -16.25
CA ASP A 550 -10.06 -24.65 -15.75
C ASP A 550 -11.24 -24.51 -14.78
N ALA A 551 -11.20 -23.51 -13.88
CA ALA A 551 -12.31 -23.20 -12.99
C ALA A 551 -13.58 -22.81 -13.77
N LEU A 552 -13.44 -21.94 -14.78
CA LEU A 552 -14.55 -21.53 -15.63
C LEU A 552 -15.12 -22.73 -16.44
N ARG A 553 -14.25 -23.64 -16.91
CA ARG A 553 -14.68 -24.87 -17.60
C ARG A 553 -15.40 -25.83 -16.66
N ALA A 554 -14.95 -25.96 -15.41
CA ALA A 554 -15.58 -26.83 -14.41
C ALA A 554 -17.02 -26.38 -14.09
N ASP A 555 -17.26 -25.06 -14.08
CA ASP A 555 -18.58 -24.47 -13.84
C ASP A 555 -19.47 -24.44 -15.09
N ALA A 556 -18.88 -24.58 -16.28
CA ALA A 556 -19.58 -24.50 -17.54
C ALA A 556 -20.32 -25.81 -17.89
N LYS A 557 -21.49 -25.66 -18.54
CA LYS A 557 -22.22 -26.79 -19.08
C LYS A 557 -21.35 -27.49 -20.15
N ASP A 558 -21.27 -28.81 -20.06
CA ASP A 558 -20.45 -29.65 -20.95
C ASP A 558 -18.93 -29.31 -20.96
N HIS A 559 -18.44 -28.62 -19.91
CA HIS A 559 -17.06 -28.15 -19.80
C HIS A 559 -16.59 -27.23 -20.95
N LYS A 560 -17.54 -26.57 -21.63
CA LYS A 560 -17.27 -25.66 -22.74
C LYS A 560 -17.51 -24.21 -22.30
N LEU A 561 -16.52 -23.36 -22.52
CA LEU A 561 -16.68 -21.92 -22.32
C LEU A 561 -17.59 -21.34 -23.41
N ASP A 562 -18.57 -20.55 -23.00
CA ASP A 562 -19.32 -19.71 -23.92
C ASP A 562 -18.47 -18.49 -24.31
N HIS A 563 -19.00 -17.67 -25.20
CA HIS A 563 -18.30 -16.50 -25.72
C HIS A 563 -17.95 -15.47 -24.62
N ALA A 564 -18.80 -15.32 -23.61
CA ALA A 564 -18.58 -14.37 -22.52
C ALA A 564 -17.47 -14.85 -21.56
N THR A 565 -17.52 -16.10 -21.15
CA THR A 565 -16.51 -16.71 -20.27
C THR A 565 -15.15 -16.89 -20.99
N GLN A 566 -15.14 -17.19 -22.30
CA GLN A 566 -13.91 -17.15 -23.09
C GLN A 566 -13.31 -15.74 -23.12
N GLY A 567 -14.13 -14.70 -23.22
CA GLY A 567 -13.70 -13.31 -23.17
C GLY A 567 -12.98 -12.93 -21.86
N LEU A 568 -13.33 -13.58 -20.75
CA LEU A 568 -12.62 -13.39 -19.46
C LEU A 568 -11.21 -13.98 -19.51
N VAL A 569 -11.05 -15.20 -20.02
CA VAL A 569 -9.73 -15.84 -20.20
C VAL A 569 -8.86 -15.02 -21.15
N ASP A 570 -9.44 -14.59 -22.28
CA ASP A 570 -8.74 -13.74 -23.24
C ASP A 570 -8.29 -12.41 -22.61
N SER A 571 -9.11 -11.82 -21.73
CA SER A 571 -8.77 -10.59 -21.01
C SER A 571 -7.64 -10.80 -20.00
N ALA A 572 -7.58 -11.96 -19.34
CA ALA A 572 -6.48 -12.31 -18.43
C ALA A 572 -5.14 -12.37 -19.18
N LEU A 573 -5.08 -13.06 -20.33
CA LEU A 573 -3.89 -13.07 -21.17
C LEU A 573 -3.53 -11.68 -21.71
N PHE A 574 -4.55 -10.94 -22.13
CA PHE A 574 -4.37 -9.60 -22.68
C PHE A 574 -3.79 -8.62 -21.66
N THR A 575 -4.06 -8.80 -20.38
CA THR A 575 -3.47 -7.99 -19.32
C THR A 575 -1.94 -8.01 -19.40
N HIS A 576 -1.34 -9.18 -19.49
CA HIS A 576 0.11 -9.32 -19.63
C HIS A 576 0.63 -8.78 -20.96
N GLN A 577 -0.08 -9.02 -22.05
CA GLN A 577 0.25 -8.52 -23.36
C GLN A 577 0.21 -6.98 -23.44
N SER A 578 -0.82 -6.36 -22.87
CA SER A 578 -0.96 -4.89 -22.87
C SER A 578 0.09 -4.22 -21.97
N ASN A 579 0.43 -4.82 -20.83
CA ASN A 579 1.48 -4.31 -19.95
C ASN A 579 2.86 -4.37 -20.60
N TRP A 580 3.18 -5.48 -21.28
CA TRP A 580 4.40 -5.59 -22.10
C TRP A 580 4.41 -4.54 -23.20
N TRP A 581 3.31 -4.39 -23.95
CA TRP A 581 3.22 -3.39 -25.02
C TRP A 581 3.46 -1.97 -24.51
N ALA A 582 2.79 -1.60 -23.43
CA ALA A 582 2.95 -0.28 -22.82
C ALA A 582 4.40 -0.02 -22.35
N ALA A 583 5.02 -0.99 -21.68
CA ALA A 583 6.42 -0.91 -21.25
C ALA A 583 7.39 -0.76 -22.44
N ARG A 584 7.17 -1.54 -23.48
CA ARG A 584 7.93 -1.43 -24.73
C ARG A 584 7.81 -0.04 -25.37
N GLN A 585 6.61 0.53 -25.40
CA GLN A 585 6.41 1.89 -25.92
C GLN A 585 7.13 2.95 -25.08
N ARG A 586 7.21 2.78 -23.77
CA ARG A 586 7.99 3.66 -22.88
C ARG A 586 9.51 3.52 -23.15
N LEU A 587 9.99 2.31 -23.27
CA LEU A 587 11.40 2.03 -23.51
C LEU A 587 11.86 2.40 -24.95
N GLY A 588 10.91 2.51 -25.88
CA GLY A 588 11.20 2.80 -27.31
C GLY A 588 11.83 1.64 -28.08
N ARG A 589 12.00 0.48 -27.47
CA ARG A 589 12.58 -0.74 -28.07
C ARG A 589 12.04 -1.99 -27.39
N ASP A 590 12.20 -3.12 -28.04
CA ASP A 590 12.02 -4.44 -27.45
C ASP A 590 13.36 -5.07 -27.05
N VAL A 591 13.30 -6.07 -26.16
CA VAL A 591 14.47 -6.81 -25.70
C VAL A 591 14.09 -8.29 -25.73
N ALA A 592 14.94 -9.13 -26.29
CA ALA A 592 14.72 -10.59 -26.24
C ALA A 592 14.64 -11.07 -24.79
N LEU A 593 13.74 -12.02 -24.49
CA LEU A 593 13.48 -12.46 -23.13
C LEU A 593 14.76 -12.94 -22.40
N SER A 594 15.64 -13.66 -23.08
CA SER A 594 16.93 -14.12 -22.52
C SER A 594 17.93 -12.98 -22.21
N LYS A 595 17.69 -11.77 -22.74
CA LYS A 595 18.54 -10.59 -22.53
C LYS A 595 17.94 -9.58 -21.57
N THR A 596 16.75 -9.88 -21.02
CA THR A 596 16.11 -9.01 -20.03
C THR A 596 16.93 -9.03 -18.74
N GLN A 597 17.25 -7.85 -18.23
CA GLN A 597 17.98 -7.69 -16.96
C GLN A 597 17.12 -6.90 -15.99
N PRO A 598 17.02 -7.34 -14.74
CA PRO A 598 16.35 -6.56 -13.70
C PRO A 598 17.00 -5.19 -13.53
N ASP A 599 16.17 -4.16 -13.51
CA ASP A 599 16.56 -2.78 -13.21
C ASP A 599 15.60 -2.21 -12.17
N SER A 600 16.07 -2.08 -10.95
CA SER A 600 15.29 -1.55 -9.84
C SER A 600 14.90 -0.06 -10.01
N ARG A 601 15.52 0.62 -10.97
CA ARG A 601 15.24 2.03 -11.32
C ARG A 601 14.27 2.18 -12.49
N SER A 602 13.76 1.07 -13.02
CA SER A 602 12.85 1.05 -14.16
C SER A 602 11.62 0.20 -13.86
N LEU A 603 10.46 0.71 -14.25
CA LEU A 603 9.19 -0.04 -14.21
C LEU A 603 9.01 -0.95 -15.42
N ASP A 604 9.89 -0.86 -16.44
CA ASP A 604 9.62 -1.44 -17.74
C ASP A 604 10.19 -2.85 -17.94
N TRP A 605 11.30 -3.17 -17.26
CA TRP A 605 11.95 -4.47 -17.45
C TRP A 605 11.04 -5.65 -17.06
N TYR A 606 10.31 -5.53 -15.97
CA TYR A 606 9.48 -6.62 -15.44
C TYR A 606 8.24 -6.89 -16.32
N PRO A 607 7.41 -5.90 -16.68
CA PRO A 607 6.31 -6.11 -17.61
C PRO A 607 6.75 -6.63 -18.99
N ILE A 608 7.95 -6.26 -19.47
CA ILE A 608 8.50 -6.80 -20.73
C ILE A 608 8.84 -8.28 -20.54
N ALA A 609 9.61 -8.63 -19.53
CA ALA A 609 10.02 -9.99 -19.27
C ALA A 609 8.83 -10.91 -18.95
N LEU A 610 7.92 -10.46 -18.07
CA LEU A 610 6.73 -11.19 -17.71
C LEU A 610 5.80 -11.38 -18.91
N GLY A 611 5.47 -10.32 -19.62
CA GLY A 611 4.54 -10.38 -20.75
C GLY A 611 5.05 -11.27 -21.88
N GLN A 612 6.33 -11.15 -22.24
CA GLN A 612 6.95 -12.06 -23.24
C GLN A 612 6.94 -13.51 -22.76
N GLY A 613 7.26 -13.77 -21.49
CA GLY A 613 7.26 -15.11 -20.93
C GLY A 613 5.86 -15.74 -20.90
N VAL A 614 4.83 -14.98 -20.50
CA VAL A 614 3.43 -15.44 -20.54
C VAL A 614 2.99 -15.75 -21.97
N MET A 615 3.33 -14.87 -22.93
CA MET A 615 2.99 -15.10 -24.34
C MET A 615 3.75 -16.27 -24.94
N LEU A 616 5.00 -16.52 -24.53
CA LEU A 616 5.77 -17.71 -24.87
C LEU A 616 5.02 -18.98 -24.43
N LEU A 617 4.59 -19.04 -23.17
CA LEU A 617 3.89 -20.19 -22.61
C LEU A 617 2.51 -20.40 -23.26
N ALA A 618 1.80 -19.31 -23.56
CA ALA A 618 0.53 -19.38 -24.28
C ALA A 618 0.70 -19.95 -25.69
N GLU A 619 1.72 -19.50 -26.46
CA GLU A 619 2.02 -20.03 -27.78
C GLU A 619 2.52 -21.49 -27.72
N LEU A 620 3.32 -21.84 -26.71
CA LEU A 620 3.76 -23.19 -26.46
C LEU A 620 2.56 -24.13 -26.18
N ARG A 621 1.60 -23.70 -25.33
CA ARG A 621 0.36 -24.44 -25.06
C ARG A 621 -0.49 -24.59 -26.32
N GLN A 622 -0.61 -23.55 -27.13
CA GLN A 622 -1.33 -23.62 -28.40
C GLN A 622 -0.67 -24.60 -29.37
N THR A 623 0.66 -24.62 -29.44
CA THR A 623 1.43 -25.49 -30.33
C THR A 623 1.34 -26.95 -29.92
N LEU A 624 1.41 -27.26 -28.62
CA LEU A 624 1.38 -28.63 -28.09
C LEU A 624 -0.02 -29.19 -27.86
N GLY A 625 -1.02 -28.31 -27.74
CA GLY A 625 -2.32 -28.65 -27.16
C GLY A 625 -2.30 -28.63 -25.63
N ALA A 626 -3.48 -28.44 -25.01
CA ALA A 626 -3.59 -28.22 -23.56
C ALA A 626 -3.04 -29.42 -22.74
N ASP A 627 -3.42 -30.63 -23.10
CA ASP A 627 -3.04 -31.85 -22.34
C ASP A 627 -1.53 -32.12 -22.41
N ARG A 628 -0.94 -32.05 -23.60
CA ARG A 628 0.51 -32.27 -23.77
C ARG A 628 1.34 -31.19 -23.14
N PHE A 629 0.85 -29.93 -23.18
CA PHE A 629 1.48 -28.83 -22.46
C PHE A 629 1.44 -29.07 -20.95
N ALA A 630 0.30 -29.45 -20.39
CA ALA A 630 0.17 -29.77 -18.98
C ALA A 630 1.15 -30.88 -18.54
N GLU A 631 1.19 -31.99 -19.26
CA GLU A 631 2.16 -33.08 -19.00
C GLU A 631 3.61 -32.59 -19.00
N LEU A 632 3.99 -31.77 -19.99
CA LEU A 632 5.34 -31.23 -20.12
C LEU A 632 5.71 -30.35 -18.94
N MET A 633 4.80 -29.47 -18.56
CA MET A 633 5.04 -28.53 -17.46
C MET A 633 5.03 -29.21 -16.09
N ASP A 634 4.15 -30.19 -15.89
CA ASP A 634 4.11 -30.98 -14.66
C ASP A 634 5.36 -31.84 -14.47
N GLU A 635 5.88 -32.44 -15.56
CA GLU A 635 7.14 -33.18 -15.52
C GLU A 635 8.31 -32.23 -15.16
N PHE A 636 8.41 -31.05 -15.78
CA PHE A 636 9.44 -30.06 -15.47
C PHE A 636 9.33 -29.58 -14.03
N GLY A 637 8.13 -29.20 -13.62
CA GLY A 637 7.86 -28.70 -12.30
C GLY A 637 8.13 -29.72 -11.20
N THR A 638 7.70 -30.98 -11.37
CA THR A 638 7.96 -32.06 -10.41
C THR A 638 9.45 -32.34 -10.24
N ALA A 639 10.22 -32.26 -11.35
CA ALA A 639 11.66 -32.46 -11.31
C ALA A 639 12.42 -31.33 -10.60
N HIS A 640 11.85 -30.12 -10.52
CA HIS A 640 12.52 -28.92 -10.05
C HIS A 640 11.76 -28.18 -8.93
N ALA A 641 10.80 -28.83 -8.27
CA ALA A 641 10.00 -28.22 -7.19
C ALA A 641 10.93 -27.62 -6.11
N ASP A 642 10.62 -26.38 -5.70
CA ASP A 642 11.38 -25.59 -4.72
C ASP A 642 12.87 -25.40 -5.04
N GLN A 643 13.28 -25.69 -6.27
CA GLN A 643 14.65 -25.54 -6.72
C GLN A 643 14.86 -24.23 -7.50
N GLU A 644 16.12 -23.80 -7.49
CA GLU A 644 16.55 -22.72 -8.38
C GLU A 644 16.71 -23.23 -9.81
N ILE A 645 16.03 -22.58 -10.75
CA ILE A 645 16.08 -22.92 -12.18
C ILE A 645 16.69 -21.81 -13.02
N THR A 646 17.21 -22.21 -14.17
CA THR A 646 17.64 -21.29 -15.21
C THR A 646 16.76 -21.42 -16.45
N THR A 647 16.67 -20.34 -17.22
CA THR A 647 16.03 -20.34 -18.55
C THR A 647 16.65 -21.38 -19.47
N ALA A 648 17.97 -21.61 -19.37
CA ALA A 648 18.67 -22.62 -20.14
C ALA A 648 18.26 -24.06 -19.79
N GLN A 649 18.00 -24.35 -18.51
CA GLN A 649 17.49 -25.66 -18.09
C GLN A 649 16.10 -25.92 -18.67
N PHE A 650 15.19 -24.95 -18.58
CA PHE A 650 13.87 -25.07 -19.18
C PHE A 650 13.95 -25.28 -20.71
N ARG A 651 14.79 -24.52 -21.38
CA ARG A 651 15.01 -24.68 -22.82
C ARG A 651 15.49 -26.09 -23.16
N ALA A 652 16.54 -26.58 -22.51
CA ALA A 652 17.06 -27.93 -22.73
C ALA A 652 16.01 -29.02 -22.50
N PHE A 653 15.17 -28.86 -21.49
CA PHE A 653 14.09 -29.77 -21.21
C PHE A 653 13.02 -29.78 -22.32
N VAL A 654 12.60 -28.60 -22.81
CA VAL A 654 11.64 -28.52 -23.92
C VAL A 654 12.23 -29.03 -25.21
N ASP A 655 13.51 -28.75 -25.50
CA ASP A 655 14.21 -29.28 -26.66
C ASP A 655 14.24 -30.81 -26.66
N GLN A 656 14.35 -31.46 -25.49
CA GLN A 656 14.37 -32.88 -25.34
C GLN A 656 12.95 -33.52 -25.39
N ARG A 657 11.94 -32.86 -24.81
CA ARG A 657 10.61 -33.47 -24.55
C ARG A 657 9.49 -32.89 -25.41
N GLY A 658 9.62 -31.62 -25.86
CA GLY A 658 8.56 -30.90 -26.55
C GLY A 658 8.56 -31.05 -28.08
N GLY A 659 9.64 -31.53 -28.67
CA GLY A 659 9.76 -31.69 -30.10
C GLY A 659 10.14 -30.37 -30.84
N LYS A 660 10.32 -30.51 -32.19
CA LYS A 660 10.86 -29.42 -33.02
C LYS A 660 10.01 -28.13 -33.02
N GLU A 661 8.70 -28.28 -33.01
CA GLU A 661 7.77 -27.14 -33.02
C GLU A 661 7.85 -26.34 -31.71
N ALA A 662 7.87 -27.04 -30.58
CA ALA A 662 8.05 -26.44 -29.26
C ALA A 662 9.41 -25.71 -29.14
N SER A 663 10.50 -26.34 -29.62
CA SER A 663 11.83 -25.71 -29.66
C SER A 663 11.84 -24.45 -30.52
N ALA A 664 11.12 -24.43 -31.64
CA ALA A 664 11.00 -23.25 -32.49
C ALA A 664 10.27 -22.10 -31.80
N VAL A 665 9.23 -22.38 -31.00
CA VAL A 665 8.54 -21.39 -30.15
C VAL A 665 9.51 -20.79 -29.14
N LEU A 666 10.27 -21.62 -28.43
CA LEU A 666 11.26 -21.13 -27.46
C LEU A 666 12.33 -20.25 -28.12
N ALA A 667 12.89 -20.68 -29.26
CA ALA A 667 13.90 -19.92 -29.99
C ALA A 667 13.36 -18.56 -30.46
N LYS A 668 12.09 -18.51 -30.90
CA LYS A 668 11.41 -17.27 -31.29
C LYS A 668 11.37 -16.26 -30.16
N TRP A 669 10.95 -16.67 -28.96
CA TRP A 669 10.73 -15.78 -27.84
C TRP A 669 11.99 -15.49 -27.03
N LEU A 670 12.86 -16.47 -26.85
CA LEU A 670 14.07 -16.32 -26.02
C LEU A 670 15.20 -15.56 -26.76
N ASP A 671 15.38 -15.81 -28.07
CA ASP A 671 16.59 -15.38 -28.77
C ASP A 671 16.37 -14.15 -29.67
N ARG A 672 15.13 -13.82 -29.99
CA ARG A 672 14.80 -12.75 -30.94
C ARG A 672 14.10 -11.59 -30.24
N GLU A 673 14.39 -10.38 -30.67
CA GLU A 673 13.50 -9.26 -30.44
C GLU A 673 12.25 -9.50 -31.26
N VAL A 674 11.12 -9.78 -30.61
CA VAL A 674 9.86 -10.02 -31.29
C VAL A 674 9.42 -8.72 -31.96
N ALA A 675 9.47 -8.67 -33.30
CA ALA A 675 9.08 -7.47 -34.01
C ALA A 675 7.61 -7.17 -33.80
N ALA A 676 7.31 -5.92 -33.44
CA ALA A 676 5.94 -5.45 -33.20
C ALA A 676 4.93 -5.76 -34.31
N LYS A 677 5.45 -5.96 -35.53
CA LYS A 677 4.63 -6.24 -36.73
C LYS A 677 4.01 -7.64 -36.73
N ASP A 678 4.57 -8.59 -35.95
CA ASP A 678 4.23 -10.00 -36.10
C ASP A 678 3.14 -10.48 -35.12
N HIS A 679 2.82 -9.74 -34.06
CA HIS A 679 1.99 -10.25 -32.98
C HIS A 679 0.98 -9.29 -32.37
N VAL A 680 0.98 -7.98 -32.68
CA VAL A 680 0.27 -7.05 -31.84
C VAL A 680 -0.38 -5.90 -32.62
N ALA A 681 -1.45 -6.21 -33.29
CA ALA A 681 -2.39 -5.18 -33.70
C ALA A 681 -3.19 -4.78 -32.42
N ARG A 682 -2.91 -3.56 -31.89
CA ARG A 682 -3.77 -2.89 -30.90
C ARG A 682 -3.77 -3.49 -29.48
N CYS A 683 -2.64 -3.38 -28.78
CA CYS A 683 -2.50 -3.92 -27.40
C CYS A 683 -2.64 -2.90 -26.28
N TRP A 684 -3.53 -1.93 -26.43
CA TRP A 684 -3.85 -1.00 -25.34
C TRP A 684 -5.07 -1.47 -24.55
N SER A 685 -4.92 -1.60 -23.23
CA SER A 685 -6.01 -1.87 -22.30
C SER A 685 -6.58 -0.57 -21.70
N ILE A 686 -7.76 -0.65 -21.11
CA ILE A 686 -8.38 0.49 -20.43
C ILE A 686 -7.54 1.03 -19.25
N HIS A 687 -6.61 0.24 -18.74
CA HIS A 687 -5.70 0.57 -17.63
C HIS A 687 -4.28 0.94 -18.07
N SER A 688 -3.97 0.93 -19.37
CA SER A 688 -2.59 1.15 -19.84
C SER A 688 -1.99 2.51 -19.48
N PHE A 689 -2.80 3.54 -19.21
CA PHE A 689 -2.35 4.86 -18.77
C PHE A 689 -1.86 4.88 -17.31
N GLU A 690 -2.22 3.88 -16.52
CA GLU A 690 -2.03 3.85 -15.08
C GLU A 690 -0.56 3.74 -14.64
N VAL A 691 0.31 3.28 -15.53
CA VAL A 691 1.75 3.19 -15.25
C VAL A 691 2.44 4.55 -15.27
N GLU A 692 1.89 5.51 -16.03
CA GLU A 692 2.39 6.87 -16.16
C GLU A 692 1.25 7.92 -16.14
N PRO A 693 0.44 7.98 -15.06
CA PRO A 693 -0.73 8.86 -14.99
C PRO A 693 -0.37 10.34 -15.11
N GLU A 694 0.89 10.72 -14.85
CA GLU A 694 1.43 12.05 -15.10
C GLU A 694 1.46 12.42 -16.59
N ARG A 695 1.32 11.42 -17.46
CA ARG A 695 1.18 11.55 -18.91
C ARG A 695 -0.26 11.32 -19.39
N ALA A 696 -1.23 11.45 -18.50
CA ALA A 696 -2.63 11.33 -18.88
C ALA A 696 -3.33 12.70 -18.90
N LEU A 697 -4.34 12.83 -19.75
CA LEU A 697 -5.17 14.00 -19.90
C LEU A 697 -6.63 13.57 -20.05
N ILE A 698 -7.52 14.08 -19.21
CA ILE A 698 -8.96 13.87 -19.36
C ILE A 698 -9.53 14.97 -20.28
N VAL A 699 -10.21 14.54 -21.35
CA VAL A 699 -10.84 15.43 -22.32
C VAL A 699 -12.33 15.22 -22.35
N PHE A 700 -13.11 16.23 -22.00
CA PHE A 700 -14.56 16.16 -22.01
C PHE A 700 -15.20 17.04 -23.10
N GLY A 701 -16.33 16.58 -23.60
CA GLY A 701 -17.02 17.23 -24.72
C GLY A 701 -17.84 18.44 -24.31
N THR A 702 -17.81 19.47 -25.15
CA THR A 702 -18.57 20.74 -25.00
C THR A 702 -19.53 21.02 -26.15
N GLY A 703 -19.83 20.04 -26.98
CA GLY A 703 -20.71 20.20 -28.15
C GLY A 703 -22.15 20.62 -27.80
N GLU A 704 -22.79 21.34 -28.73
CA GLU A 704 -23.92 22.25 -28.52
C GLU A 704 -25.27 21.62 -28.22
N ARG A 705 -25.46 20.39 -27.88
CA ARG A 705 -26.81 19.83 -27.74
C ARG A 705 -27.63 20.35 -26.58
N ALA A 706 -27.04 20.84 -25.51
CA ALA A 706 -27.64 21.72 -24.49
C ALA A 706 -26.57 22.13 -23.50
N ALA A 707 -26.58 23.29 -22.91
CA ALA A 707 -25.73 23.74 -21.82
C ALA A 707 -25.74 22.75 -20.62
N ARG A 708 -26.84 22.02 -20.43
CA ARG A 708 -26.95 20.96 -19.40
C ARG A 708 -26.08 19.76 -19.68
N GLU A 709 -25.90 19.32 -20.93
CA GLU A 709 -25.05 18.17 -21.28
C GLU A 709 -23.55 18.51 -21.15
N ALA A 710 -23.17 19.73 -21.50
CA ALA A 710 -21.79 20.20 -21.28
C ALA A 710 -21.45 20.25 -19.79
N THR A 711 -22.37 20.71 -18.95
CA THR A 711 -22.23 20.69 -17.49
C THR A 711 -22.10 19.25 -16.99
N ALA A 712 -22.97 18.33 -17.45
CA ALA A 712 -22.91 16.92 -17.09
C ALA A 712 -21.59 16.26 -17.51
N ASN A 713 -21.08 16.52 -18.71
CA ASN A 713 -19.79 15.98 -19.16
C ASN A 713 -18.63 16.47 -18.30
N ARG A 714 -18.68 17.71 -17.83
CA ARG A 714 -17.69 18.26 -16.90
C ARG A 714 -17.74 17.55 -15.55
N GLU A 715 -18.93 17.40 -14.96
CA GLU A 715 -19.12 16.70 -13.69
C GLU A 715 -18.67 15.24 -13.78
N ILE A 716 -18.96 14.56 -14.90
CA ILE A 716 -18.49 13.19 -15.15
C ILE A 716 -16.95 13.16 -15.25
N ALA A 717 -16.34 14.11 -15.93
CA ALA A 717 -14.87 14.20 -16.06
C ALA A 717 -14.20 14.50 -14.72
N GLU A 718 -14.79 15.37 -13.89
CA GLU A 718 -14.33 15.65 -12.52
C GLU A 718 -14.45 14.40 -11.63
N ARG A 719 -15.52 13.61 -11.78
CA ARG A 719 -15.69 12.31 -11.11
C ARG A 719 -14.64 11.30 -11.55
N LEU A 720 -14.37 11.20 -12.86
CA LEU A 720 -13.28 10.36 -13.38
C LEU A 720 -11.92 10.80 -12.85
N GLN A 721 -11.65 12.11 -12.84
CA GLN A 721 -10.41 12.66 -12.27
C GLN A 721 -10.25 12.24 -10.80
N TYR A 722 -11.34 12.29 -10.04
CA TYR A 722 -11.34 11.89 -8.64
C TYR A 722 -11.13 10.37 -8.47
N ALA A 723 -11.83 9.54 -9.24
CA ALA A 723 -11.67 8.08 -9.21
C ALA A 723 -10.22 7.66 -9.52
N VAL A 724 -9.62 8.29 -10.53
CA VAL A 724 -8.20 8.07 -10.87
C VAL A 724 -7.27 8.59 -9.77
N ALA A 725 -7.56 9.77 -9.18
CA ALA A 725 -6.74 10.32 -8.11
C ALA A 725 -6.71 9.39 -6.88
N ARG A 726 -7.83 8.81 -6.51
CA ARG A 726 -7.91 7.80 -5.42
C ARG A 726 -7.07 6.56 -5.70
N ARG A 727 -7.00 6.12 -6.95
CA ARG A 727 -6.26 4.92 -7.35
C ARG A 727 -4.73 5.15 -7.37
N PHE A 728 -4.27 6.37 -7.71
CA PHE A 728 -2.86 6.67 -8.00
C PHE A 728 -2.21 7.66 -7.05
N GLY A 729 -2.73 7.80 -5.86
CA GLY A 729 -2.07 8.58 -4.85
C GLY A 729 -2.30 10.09 -4.93
N ASN A 730 -3.57 10.49 -5.00
CA ASN A 730 -3.97 11.89 -5.03
C ASN A 730 -3.40 12.69 -6.22
N PHE A 731 -3.01 12.00 -7.28
CA PHE A 731 -2.55 12.61 -8.51
C PHE A 731 -3.75 13.04 -9.36
N HIS A 732 -3.92 14.35 -9.54
CA HIS A 732 -5.02 14.90 -10.35
C HIS A 732 -4.58 15.02 -11.81
N ILE A 733 -5.11 14.14 -12.67
CA ILE A 733 -4.95 14.25 -14.12
C ILE A 733 -5.54 15.57 -14.58
N PRO A 734 -4.84 16.36 -15.43
CA PRO A 734 -5.40 17.60 -15.97
C PRO A 734 -6.71 17.38 -16.73
N LEU A 735 -7.64 18.34 -16.62
CA LEU A 735 -8.91 18.38 -17.34
C LEU A 735 -8.83 19.44 -18.42
N LYS A 736 -9.27 19.09 -19.65
CA LYS A 736 -9.47 20.05 -20.75
C LYS A 736 -10.78 19.75 -21.47
N THR A 737 -11.37 20.78 -22.02
CA THR A 737 -12.46 20.61 -22.99
C THR A 737 -11.93 20.11 -24.32
N ASP A 738 -12.77 19.50 -25.13
CA ASP A 738 -12.43 19.06 -26.49
C ASP A 738 -12.01 20.21 -27.44
N ARG A 739 -12.28 21.48 -27.05
CA ARG A 739 -11.89 22.70 -27.77
C ARG A 739 -10.55 23.28 -27.29
N GLU A 740 -10.14 23.02 -26.05
CA GLU A 740 -8.89 23.53 -25.45
C GLU A 740 -7.68 22.63 -25.71
N VAL A 741 -7.92 21.41 -26.19
CA VAL A 741 -6.86 20.42 -26.45
C VAL A 741 -6.00 20.87 -27.63
N THR A 742 -4.70 20.96 -27.41
CA THR A 742 -3.70 21.31 -28.43
C THR A 742 -3.11 20.08 -29.11
N ASP A 743 -2.48 20.26 -30.27
CA ASP A 743 -1.73 19.18 -30.94
C ASP A 743 -0.59 18.63 -30.05
N ALA A 744 0.02 19.45 -29.23
CA ALA A 744 1.01 19.02 -28.25
C ALA A 744 0.40 18.10 -27.18
N ASP A 745 -0.77 18.42 -26.66
CA ASP A 745 -1.50 17.57 -25.71
C ASP A 745 -1.82 16.19 -26.31
N LEU A 746 -2.30 16.18 -27.55
CA LEU A 746 -2.66 14.95 -28.28
C LEU A 746 -1.47 14.00 -28.52
N LYS A 747 -0.27 14.55 -28.68
CA LYS A 747 0.96 13.81 -29.00
C LYS A 747 1.76 13.40 -27.74
N SER A 748 1.47 14.01 -26.59
CA SER A 748 2.29 13.86 -25.38
C SER A 748 1.59 13.11 -24.24
N ASN A 749 0.32 12.70 -24.42
CA ASN A 749 -0.48 12.14 -23.34
C ASN A 749 -1.29 10.91 -23.77
N HIS A 750 -1.54 10.05 -22.80
CA HIS A 750 -2.71 9.17 -22.81
C HIS A 750 -3.97 10.03 -22.72
N LEU A 751 -4.97 9.75 -23.54
CA LEU A 751 -6.19 10.54 -23.58
C LEU A 751 -7.34 9.74 -22.98
N LEU A 752 -7.98 10.27 -21.94
CA LEU A 752 -9.22 9.74 -21.36
C LEU A 752 -10.36 10.62 -21.89
N VAL A 753 -11.08 10.13 -22.89
CA VAL A 753 -12.07 10.90 -23.64
C VAL A 753 -13.46 10.62 -23.11
N VAL A 754 -14.12 11.65 -22.54
CA VAL A 754 -15.41 11.53 -21.86
C VAL A 754 -16.52 12.21 -22.66
N GLY A 755 -17.65 11.53 -22.83
CA GLY A 755 -18.86 12.06 -23.43
C GLY A 755 -19.38 11.26 -24.62
N GLU A 756 -20.48 11.75 -25.20
CA GLU A 756 -21.11 11.15 -26.36
C GLU A 756 -20.42 11.58 -27.67
N PRO A 757 -20.59 10.80 -28.75
CA PRO A 757 -20.02 11.15 -30.04
C PRO A 757 -20.50 12.52 -30.61
N LEU A 758 -21.67 12.98 -30.16
CA LEU A 758 -22.22 14.26 -30.57
C LEU A 758 -21.74 15.43 -29.72
N THR A 759 -21.36 15.17 -28.48
CA THR A 759 -20.95 16.21 -27.53
C THR A 759 -19.42 16.39 -27.48
N ASN A 760 -18.64 15.37 -27.87
CA ASN A 760 -17.19 15.43 -27.87
C ASN A 760 -16.63 15.34 -29.30
N SER A 761 -16.12 16.45 -29.81
CA SER A 761 -15.56 16.54 -31.16
C SER A 761 -14.30 15.68 -31.35
N LEU A 762 -13.55 15.44 -30.25
CA LEU A 762 -12.35 14.61 -30.29
C LEU A 762 -12.68 13.13 -30.40
N LEU A 763 -13.81 12.69 -29.86
CA LEU A 763 -14.18 11.28 -29.82
C LEU A 763 -14.18 10.62 -31.20
N ARG A 764 -14.72 11.30 -32.22
CA ARG A 764 -14.76 10.78 -33.60
C ARG A 764 -13.36 10.58 -34.19
N ARG A 765 -12.43 11.48 -33.88
CA ARG A 765 -11.03 11.40 -34.35
C ARG A 765 -10.26 10.34 -33.55
N ALA A 766 -10.49 10.28 -32.25
CA ALA A 766 -9.86 9.32 -31.35
C ALA A 766 -10.29 7.87 -31.65
N ALA A 767 -11.53 7.69 -32.08
CA ALA A 767 -12.13 6.37 -32.35
C ALA A 767 -11.69 5.75 -33.69
N GLU A 768 -10.85 6.39 -34.49
CA GLU A 768 -10.40 5.84 -35.77
C GLU A 768 -9.73 4.45 -35.63
N LYS A 769 -8.99 4.26 -34.55
CA LYS A 769 -8.32 2.98 -34.22
C LYS A 769 -9.06 2.20 -33.12
N SER A 770 -10.24 2.65 -32.71
CA SER A 770 -11.04 2.01 -31.65
C SER A 770 -11.70 0.74 -32.15
N PRO A 771 -11.86 -0.29 -31.29
CA PRO A 771 -12.75 -1.43 -31.56
C PRO A 771 -14.24 -1.04 -31.61
N VAL A 772 -14.57 0.17 -31.19
CA VAL A 772 -15.93 0.71 -31.16
C VAL A 772 -16.15 1.70 -32.28
N ARG A 773 -17.18 1.51 -33.10
CA ARG A 773 -17.57 2.45 -34.14
C ARG A 773 -18.78 3.25 -33.69
N PHE A 774 -18.58 4.54 -33.48
CA PHE A 774 -19.61 5.45 -33.04
C PHE A 774 -20.38 6.07 -34.20
N SER A 775 -21.71 6.15 -34.08
CA SER A 775 -22.61 6.95 -34.90
C SER A 775 -23.27 8.04 -34.05
N THR A 776 -24.25 8.76 -34.59
CA THR A 776 -24.89 9.87 -33.88
C THR A 776 -25.72 9.42 -32.64
N GLN A 777 -26.32 8.25 -32.66
CA GLN A 777 -27.21 7.74 -31.61
C GLN A 777 -27.00 6.26 -31.32
N SER A 778 -25.91 5.69 -31.76
CA SER A 778 -25.59 4.30 -31.52
C SER A 778 -24.07 4.06 -31.58
N PHE A 779 -23.66 2.92 -31.13
CA PHE A 779 -22.30 2.42 -31.39
C PHE A 779 -22.36 0.94 -31.78
N VAL A 780 -21.35 0.51 -32.52
CA VAL A 780 -21.23 -0.87 -32.98
C VAL A 780 -19.96 -1.47 -32.35
N VAL A 781 -20.12 -2.66 -31.76
CA VAL A 781 -19.03 -3.46 -31.18
C VAL A 781 -19.21 -4.88 -31.64
N ARG A 782 -18.15 -5.50 -32.18
CA ARG A 782 -18.20 -6.88 -32.70
C ARG A 782 -19.37 -7.15 -33.68
N GLY A 783 -19.75 -6.13 -34.46
CA GLY A 783 -20.85 -6.23 -35.42
C GLY A 783 -22.28 -6.08 -34.84
N GLU A 784 -22.41 -6.01 -33.51
CA GLU A 784 -23.68 -5.76 -32.82
C GLU A 784 -23.88 -4.24 -32.60
N THR A 785 -25.09 -3.76 -32.90
CA THR A 785 -25.46 -2.34 -32.77
C THR A 785 -26.20 -2.08 -31.46
N TYR A 786 -25.70 -1.12 -30.70
CA TYR A 786 -26.28 -0.64 -29.44
C TYR A 786 -26.86 0.76 -29.68
N ALA A 787 -28.17 0.90 -29.52
CA ALA A 787 -28.90 2.16 -29.76
C ALA A 787 -29.77 2.58 -28.57
N ASP A 788 -29.86 1.78 -27.52
CA ASP A 788 -30.55 2.13 -26.29
C ASP A 788 -29.75 3.19 -25.52
N HIS A 789 -30.43 4.26 -25.09
CA HIS A 789 -29.82 5.40 -24.42
C HIS A 789 -29.13 5.08 -23.08
N ASP A 790 -29.46 3.93 -22.46
CA ASP A 790 -28.80 3.43 -21.26
C ASP A 790 -27.55 2.56 -21.57
N SER A 791 -27.23 2.35 -22.85
CA SER A 791 -26.04 1.64 -23.28
C SER A 791 -24.81 2.54 -23.19
N ALA A 792 -23.68 1.94 -22.76
CA ALA A 792 -22.39 2.63 -22.67
C ALA A 792 -21.22 1.67 -22.91
N VAL A 793 -20.05 2.24 -23.17
CA VAL A 793 -18.82 1.48 -23.42
C VAL A 793 -17.59 2.22 -22.92
N ILE A 794 -16.64 1.46 -22.31
CA ILE A 794 -15.28 1.89 -22.11
C ILE A 794 -14.43 1.10 -23.10
N ALA A 795 -13.61 1.78 -23.90
CA ALA A 795 -12.77 1.11 -24.89
C ALA A 795 -11.41 1.76 -25.01
N ALA A 796 -10.38 0.93 -25.08
CA ALA A 796 -9.00 1.36 -25.27
C ALA A 796 -8.52 1.14 -26.71
N SER A 797 -7.72 2.06 -27.21
CA SER A 797 -7.09 1.99 -28.51
C SER A 797 -5.75 2.71 -28.52
N GLU A 798 -5.01 2.53 -29.61
CA GLU A 798 -3.82 3.33 -29.87
C GLU A 798 -4.23 4.80 -30.12
N ASN A 799 -3.44 5.73 -29.55
CA ASN A 799 -3.61 7.15 -29.83
C ASN A 799 -3.27 7.42 -31.32
N PRO A 800 -4.23 7.91 -32.14
CA PRO A 800 -4.04 8.10 -33.58
C PRO A 800 -3.00 9.18 -33.93
N TRP A 801 -2.64 10.05 -33.00
CA TRP A 801 -1.63 11.09 -33.19
C TRP A 801 -0.21 10.63 -32.83
N THR A 802 -0.11 9.57 -32.01
CA THR A 802 1.16 8.95 -31.64
C THR A 802 0.96 7.55 -31.07
N PRO A 803 1.65 6.52 -31.57
CA PRO A 803 1.51 5.15 -31.06
C PRO A 803 2.10 4.96 -29.66
N ARG A 804 2.81 5.98 -29.14
CA ARG A 804 3.44 5.96 -27.80
C ARG A 804 2.41 5.90 -26.68
N PHE A 805 1.23 6.42 -26.88
CA PHE A 805 0.19 6.57 -25.89
C PHE A 805 -1.12 5.88 -26.30
N SER A 806 -2.03 5.70 -25.34
CA SER A 806 -3.36 5.15 -25.56
C SER A 806 -4.44 6.23 -25.60
N VAL A 807 -5.59 5.86 -26.15
CA VAL A 807 -6.87 6.56 -25.93
C VAL A 807 -7.78 5.60 -25.20
N VAL A 808 -8.38 6.04 -24.10
CA VAL A 808 -9.45 5.34 -23.39
C VAL A 808 -10.73 6.19 -23.51
N THR A 809 -11.73 5.61 -24.13
CA THR A 809 -13.01 6.28 -24.37
C THR A 809 -14.02 5.88 -23.31
N PHE A 810 -14.67 6.85 -22.67
CA PHE A 810 -15.80 6.68 -21.75
C PHE A 810 -17.03 7.28 -22.43
N ALA A 811 -17.81 6.46 -23.10
CA ALA A 811 -18.91 6.92 -23.91
C ALA A 811 -20.21 6.16 -23.64
N GLY A 812 -21.26 6.89 -23.26
CA GLY A 812 -22.63 6.42 -23.21
C GLY A 812 -23.46 7.04 -24.30
N LEU A 813 -24.67 6.53 -24.55
CA LEU A 813 -25.65 7.13 -25.43
C LEU A 813 -26.54 8.19 -24.73
N SER A 814 -26.22 8.43 -23.45
CA SER A 814 -26.75 9.52 -22.63
C SER A 814 -25.73 9.92 -21.56
N ALA A 815 -25.85 11.13 -21.00
CA ALA A 815 -25.03 11.58 -19.88
C ALA A 815 -25.18 10.64 -18.66
N ARG A 816 -26.38 10.11 -18.39
CA ARG A 816 -26.62 9.12 -17.33
C ARG A 816 -25.86 7.83 -17.57
N ALA A 817 -25.87 7.32 -18.80
CA ALA A 817 -25.15 6.11 -19.15
C ALA A 817 -23.62 6.32 -19.02
N THR A 818 -23.09 7.46 -19.47
CA THR A 818 -21.68 7.84 -19.31
C THR A 818 -21.30 7.98 -17.83
N HIS A 819 -22.14 8.62 -17.02
CA HIS A 819 -21.90 8.77 -15.58
C HIS A 819 -21.77 7.42 -14.87
N ARG A 820 -22.65 6.46 -15.20
CA ARG A 820 -22.65 5.12 -14.59
C ARG A 820 -21.36 4.34 -14.79
N ILE A 821 -20.68 4.51 -15.93
CA ILE A 821 -19.50 3.72 -16.27
C ILE A 821 -18.20 4.28 -15.70
N VAL A 822 -18.19 5.54 -15.27
CA VAL A 822 -16.97 6.16 -14.73
C VAL A 822 -16.49 5.45 -13.44
N ASP A 823 -17.44 4.98 -12.63
CA ASP A 823 -17.12 4.26 -11.39
C ASP A 823 -16.66 2.81 -11.62
N SER A 824 -16.78 2.31 -12.85
CA SER A 824 -16.42 0.94 -13.23
C SER A 824 -14.91 0.75 -13.44
N LEU A 825 -14.09 1.80 -13.34
CA LEU A 825 -12.65 1.66 -13.17
C LEU A 825 -12.34 1.25 -11.73
N SER A 826 -12.83 0.06 -11.34
CA SER A 826 -12.56 -0.45 -10.00
C SER A 826 -11.07 -0.78 -9.83
N PRO A 827 -10.47 -0.46 -8.68
CA PRO A 827 -9.14 -0.95 -8.34
C PRO A 827 -9.08 -2.48 -8.21
N ASP A 828 -10.23 -3.14 -8.10
CA ASP A 828 -10.37 -4.59 -7.93
C ASP A 828 -10.49 -5.37 -9.25
N ASP A 829 -10.45 -4.71 -10.40
CA ASP A 829 -10.42 -5.39 -11.69
C ASP A 829 -9.05 -6.08 -11.88
N GLU A 830 -9.03 -7.39 -11.67
CA GLU A 830 -7.84 -8.25 -11.81
C GLU A 830 -7.37 -8.37 -13.26
N THR A 831 -8.25 -8.05 -14.19
CA THR A 831 -7.98 -8.10 -15.63
C THR A 831 -8.08 -6.71 -16.24
N SER A 832 -7.21 -6.42 -17.19
CA SER A 832 -7.20 -5.17 -17.95
C SER A 832 -7.75 -5.42 -19.36
N PRO A 833 -9.08 -5.48 -19.55
CA PRO A 833 -9.66 -5.73 -20.86
C PRO A 833 -9.41 -4.55 -21.82
N GLN A 834 -9.61 -4.81 -23.12
CA GLN A 834 -9.61 -3.75 -24.10
C GLN A 834 -10.95 -3.00 -24.12
N VAL A 835 -12.05 -3.74 -23.95
CA VAL A 835 -13.42 -3.22 -23.98
C VAL A 835 -14.20 -3.69 -22.77
N VAL A 836 -14.90 -2.75 -22.13
CA VAL A 836 -15.96 -3.03 -21.15
C VAL A 836 -17.28 -2.47 -21.73
N LEU A 837 -18.19 -3.35 -22.03
CA LEU A 837 -19.48 -3.03 -22.64
C LEU A 837 -20.59 -3.11 -21.61
N PHE A 838 -21.38 -2.08 -21.51
CA PHE A 838 -22.54 -1.93 -20.65
C PHE A 838 -23.81 -1.88 -21.50
N PRO A 839 -24.34 -3.01 -21.97
CA PRO A 839 -25.59 -3.01 -22.72
C PRO A 839 -26.76 -2.65 -21.80
N ALA A 840 -27.73 -1.93 -22.31
CA ALA A 840 -28.95 -1.69 -21.58
C ALA A 840 -29.64 -3.02 -21.23
N HIS A 841 -30.08 -3.18 -19.96
CA HIS A 841 -30.82 -4.35 -19.48
C HIS A 841 -30.13 -5.73 -19.61
N ARG A 842 -28.81 -5.75 -19.84
CA ARG A 842 -27.99 -6.98 -19.91
C ARG A 842 -26.77 -6.88 -18.99
N THR A 843 -26.12 -8.04 -18.76
CA THR A 843 -24.86 -8.11 -18.00
C THR A 843 -23.72 -7.37 -18.68
N VAL A 844 -22.86 -6.75 -17.87
CA VAL A 844 -21.61 -6.12 -18.33
C VAL A 844 -20.70 -7.16 -18.95
N GLN A 845 -20.11 -6.85 -20.08
CA GLN A 845 -19.19 -7.71 -20.81
C GLN A 845 -17.80 -7.11 -20.82
N ARG A 846 -16.78 -7.94 -20.57
CA ARG A 846 -15.36 -7.57 -20.66
C ARG A 846 -14.69 -8.45 -21.69
N PHE A 847 -13.96 -7.87 -22.64
CA PHE A 847 -13.32 -8.64 -23.69
C PHE A 847 -12.21 -7.89 -24.43
N VAL A 848 -11.52 -8.62 -25.26
CA VAL A 848 -10.54 -8.12 -26.24
C VAL A 848 -11.15 -8.26 -27.64
N ASP A 849 -11.11 -7.21 -28.42
CA ASP A 849 -11.53 -7.24 -29.83
C ASP A 849 -10.41 -7.82 -30.69
N ARG A 850 -10.59 -9.07 -31.13
CA ARG A 850 -9.63 -9.84 -31.97
C ARG A 850 -9.99 -9.78 -33.42
#